data_b1c5dbfdaae2a56c99db4b727588ac34
#
_entry.id   b1c5dbfdaae2a56c99db4b727588ac34
#
_cell.length_a   1.000
_cell.length_b   1.000
_cell.length_c   1.000
_cell.angle_alpha   90.00
_cell.angle_beta   90.00
_cell.angle_gamma   90.00
#
_symmetry.space_group_name_H-M   'P 1'
#
loop_
_entity.id
_entity.type
_entity.pdbx_description
1 polymer ?
#
loop_
_entity_poly.entity_id
_entity_poly.type
_entity_poly.pdbx_seq_one_letter_code
_entity_poly.pdbx_strand_id
1 'polypeptide(L)'
;MRLFYEDELRRKSYNEMYQIAVEEKLVDVYLENPTREELINILLKFRGARPDYSINKYNENGLPMVQALFDDKLSVRIHHENEIKIPHKIILYKDLNLTREDNYKIIIPDKIGNANVFLVNANNYVCGIFNLEKDLEKNDEYYLTCKTEFLRVEKLRNNKFSFLFFKSDDLKYIYKFYNTKKDDALPTYPYKLNYYKVDIENFEVRELEETSTVLCIDFGTSNTALGAYLDTNYVRDLPTNDILNGNIKINEINYVKFNDGERRYREILPTIAYVEDCSDENNIKYSFGYDVVKKLEMNDYIVNGSLFYGLKKWVHDHDEVEKINDEFGNIRYIKRREIIKAYLKYIVKRAEYMFKCKFKKIHASSPVRLKEQFLNMFQEIFSIDVKNKDGKLTGKRYEYEIITDNAMDEAIAVLYNTIENQIKKGRYIQGEEYSALIIDCGGGTTDLAACKYVIDNGKISYKLDIKTSFENGDENFGGNNLTYRLMQYLKVVLAEKYSENNEISVNDLIPYDNDMIYKVIDEYGIEKIFENLDREYEKSEKIIPTKYSKFENKMSESYRKIKNNFYMLWEAAENMKKEFFTSDGRLRTRFDIPKIMEREKDLHITELKTWNIHIMENDKFKTINKFPDEIFTIKEIEKILKSDIYSMLRKFLNTYYKEGMLFEYSLIKLSGQSTKISTFQEVLKEFVPGKMIEYKELSHRDDYELKLNCLDGAIKYLDYKRFGHMDVNIENEVPLVPYSVYAERYDGEKIEMLKTSRKANILVSHIDKSSSAMELKLYVHNAEDELKKEVIYKNVDEYEEKDAEEILPSYAGIFTQNETDNIENNVVRFFVYTDMNNWGFYVVPVQRHGDQLYLGKKQYFPYEDNLNEISYFDGEH
;
A
#
# COMPACT_ATOMS: atom_id res chain seq x y z
N MET A 1 -42.51 6.13 -10.25
CA MET A 1 -41.36 6.98 -10.63
C MET A 1 -40.40 6.95 -9.46
N ARG A 2 -39.18 6.41 -9.64
CA ARG A 2 -38.19 6.27 -8.56
C ARG A 2 -37.55 7.63 -8.28
N LEU A 3 -37.44 8.01 -7.01
CA LEU A 3 -36.71 9.18 -6.55
C LEU A 3 -35.35 8.70 -6.03
N PHE A 4 -34.32 9.49 -6.25
CA PHE A 4 -32.93 9.15 -5.87
C PHE A 4 -32.45 10.08 -4.75
N TYR A 5 -31.74 9.52 -3.78
CA TYR A 5 -30.95 10.26 -2.80
C TYR A 5 -29.56 10.54 -3.36
N GLU A 6 -28.94 11.63 -2.93
CA GLU A 6 -27.57 11.97 -3.36
C GLU A 6 -26.58 10.85 -3.09
N ASP A 7 -26.61 10.25 -1.89
CA ASP A 7 -25.74 9.14 -1.52
C ASP A 7 -25.98 7.88 -2.37
N GLU A 8 -27.22 7.66 -2.80
CA GLU A 8 -27.55 6.57 -3.72
C GLU A 8 -26.95 6.82 -5.11
N LEU A 9 -27.06 8.05 -5.60
CA LEU A 9 -26.44 8.43 -6.89
C LEU A 9 -24.92 8.38 -6.83
N ARG A 10 -24.35 8.83 -5.71
CA ARG A 10 -22.89 8.76 -5.51
C ARG A 10 -22.34 7.31 -5.44
N ARG A 11 -23.20 6.32 -5.23
CA ARG A 11 -22.86 4.87 -5.27
C ARG A 11 -23.08 4.22 -6.63
N LYS A 12 -23.66 4.94 -7.58
CA LYS A 12 -23.89 4.45 -8.95
C LYS A 12 -22.72 4.77 -9.85
N SER A 13 -22.43 3.88 -10.81
CA SER A 13 -21.48 4.16 -11.87
C SER A 13 -21.95 5.31 -12.75
N TYR A 14 -21.01 5.94 -13.46
CA TYR A 14 -21.34 6.97 -14.44
C TYR A 14 -22.35 6.46 -15.47
N ASN A 15 -22.14 5.25 -16.01
CA ASN A 15 -22.99 4.66 -17.03
C ASN A 15 -24.41 4.38 -16.52
N GLU A 16 -24.58 3.87 -15.30
CA GLU A 16 -25.90 3.69 -14.69
C GLU A 16 -26.65 5.01 -14.57
N MET A 17 -25.95 6.07 -14.11
CA MET A 17 -26.58 7.39 -14.00
C MET A 17 -26.89 8.00 -15.35
N TYR A 18 -25.99 7.85 -16.33
CA TYR A 18 -26.20 8.31 -17.69
C TYR A 18 -27.38 7.58 -18.35
N GLN A 19 -27.46 6.26 -18.22
CA GLN A 19 -28.62 5.48 -18.69
C GLN A 19 -29.92 5.95 -18.07
N ILE A 20 -29.97 6.13 -16.75
CA ILE A 20 -31.16 6.68 -16.07
C ILE A 20 -31.49 8.05 -16.62
N ALA A 21 -30.54 8.93 -16.81
CA ALA A 21 -30.76 10.27 -17.32
C ALA A 21 -31.28 10.27 -18.77
N VAL A 22 -30.80 9.37 -19.61
CA VAL A 22 -31.26 9.16 -21.00
C VAL A 22 -32.66 8.57 -21.03
N GLU A 23 -32.93 7.49 -20.27
CA GLU A 23 -34.24 6.85 -20.19
C GLU A 23 -35.31 7.80 -19.70
N GLU A 24 -34.98 8.65 -18.74
CA GLU A 24 -35.86 9.68 -18.18
C GLU A 24 -35.90 10.95 -19.01
N LYS A 25 -35.18 11.01 -20.14
CA LYS A 25 -35.10 12.19 -21.05
C LYS A 25 -34.62 13.46 -20.34
N LEU A 26 -33.73 13.32 -19.38
CA LEU A 26 -33.17 14.43 -18.58
C LEU A 26 -31.88 14.99 -19.19
N VAL A 27 -31.21 14.20 -20.04
CA VAL A 27 -30.04 14.61 -20.81
C VAL A 27 -30.45 14.61 -22.26
N ASP A 28 -30.36 15.77 -22.90
CA ASP A 28 -30.58 15.87 -24.32
C ASP A 28 -29.39 15.29 -25.09
N VAL A 29 -29.65 14.65 -26.24
CA VAL A 29 -28.62 14.04 -27.11
C VAL A 29 -27.52 15.03 -27.50
N TYR A 30 -27.72 16.32 -27.27
CA TYR A 30 -26.81 17.42 -27.54
C TYR A 30 -25.93 17.87 -26.37
N LEU A 31 -26.13 17.34 -25.14
CA LEU A 31 -25.19 17.54 -24.04
C LEU A 31 -24.07 16.52 -24.23
N GLU A 32 -23.04 16.93 -24.97
CA GLU A 32 -21.84 16.14 -25.15
C GLU A 32 -21.17 15.89 -23.80
N ASN A 33 -21.27 14.65 -23.29
CA ASN A 33 -20.57 14.10 -22.13
C ASN A 33 -20.66 14.95 -20.84
N PRO A 34 -21.81 14.98 -20.15
CA PRO A 34 -21.89 15.62 -18.84
C PRO A 34 -20.92 14.94 -17.88
N THR A 35 -20.27 15.71 -17.04
CA THR A 35 -19.45 15.16 -15.94
C THR A 35 -20.33 14.37 -14.96
N ARG A 36 -19.71 13.51 -14.16
CA ARG A 36 -20.43 12.75 -13.14
C ARG A 36 -21.21 13.64 -12.17
N GLU A 37 -20.62 14.76 -11.74
CA GLU A 37 -21.29 15.72 -10.86
C GLU A 37 -22.47 16.45 -11.54
N GLU A 38 -22.33 16.75 -12.81
CA GLU A 38 -23.46 17.31 -13.60
C GLU A 38 -24.61 16.31 -13.72
N LEU A 39 -24.32 15.02 -13.95
CA LEU A 39 -25.34 13.97 -13.96
C LEU A 39 -26.04 13.85 -12.60
N ILE A 40 -25.27 13.84 -11.50
CA ILE A 40 -25.83 13.81 -10.14
C ILE A 40 -26.75 15.02 -9.92
N ASN A 41 -26.28 16.22 -10.28
CA ASN A 41 -27.07 17.44 -10.12
C ASN A 41 -28.34 17.44 -11.00
N ILE A 42 -28.26 16.94 -12.23
CA ILE A 42 -29.44 16.81 -13.13
C ILE A 42 -30.43 15.81 -12.53
N LEU A 43 -29.97 14.62 -12.11
CA LEU A 43 -30.83 13.59 -11.52
C LEU A 43 -31.43 14.07 -10.21
N LEU A 44 -30.70 14.75 -9.35
CA LEU A 44 -31.24 15.34 -8.12
C LEU A 44 -32.24 16.45 -8.39
N LYS A 45 -32.02 17.29 -9.40
CA LYS A 45 -32.92 18.36 -9.77
C LYS A 45 -34.29 17.85 -10.23
N PHE A 46 -34.32 16.78 -11.00
CA PHE A 46 -35.55 16.30 -11.64
C PHE A 46 -36.11 15.03 -10.98
N ARG A 47 -35.30 14.26 -10.28
CA ARG A 47 -35.61 12.98 -9.64
C ARG A 47 -35.06 12.85 -8.23
N GLY A 48 -34.59 13.94 -7.63
CA GLY A 48 -34.11 13.93 -6.24
C GLY A 48 -35.27 13.61 -5.29
N ALA A 49 -35.00 12.67 -4.38
CA ALA A 49 -35.79 12.56 -3.18
C ALA A 49 -35.71 13.90 -2.44
N ARG A 50 -36.71 14.18 -1.61
CA ARG A 50 -36.71 15.42 -0.81
C ARG A 50 -35.36 15.53 -0.08
N PRO A 51 -34.78 16.73 0.01
CA PRO A 51 -33.47 16.88 0.62
C PRO A 51 -33.42 16.17 1.96
N ASP A 52 -32.37 15.33 2.12
CA ASP A 52 -32.04 14.74 3.40
C ASP A 52 -31.67 15.89 4.34
N TYR A 53 -32.50 16.14 5.35
CA TYR A 53 -32.23 17.15 6.37
C TYR A 53 -31.32 16.63 7.48
N SER A 54 -30.42 15.66 7.16
CA SER A 54 -29.44 15.18 8.12
C SER A 54 -28.27 16.14 8.26
N ILE A 55 -27.92 16.42 9.51
CA ILE A 55 -26.72 17.17 9.89
C ILE A 55 -25.54 16.22 9.82
N ASN A 56 -24.85 16.21 8.67
CA ASN A 56 -23.71 15.33 8.39
C ASN A 56 -22.42 16.10 8.04
N LYS A 57 -22.51 17.43 7.86
CA LYS A 57 -21.39 18.34 7.66
C LYS A 57 -21.21 19.20 8.91
N TYR A 58 -19.97 19.29 9.41
CA TYR A 58 -19.66 20.10 10.57
C TYR A 58 -19.79 21.59 10.24
N ASN A 59 -20.41 22.30 11.19
CA ASN A 59 -20.51 23.77 11.22
C ASN A 59 -20.14 24.24 12.62
N GLU A 60 -19.08 25.00 12.73
CA GLU A 60 -18.55 25.50 14.01
C GLU A 60 -19.63 26.21 14.86
N ASN A 61 -20.55 26.98 14.23
CA ASN A 61 -21.64 27.65 14.87
C ASN A 61 -22.91 26.77 15.05
N GLY A 62 -22.95 25.60 14.45
CA GLY A 62 -24.14 24.78 14.38
C GLY A 62 -24.66 24.29 15.74
N LEU A 63 -23.78 23.73 16.58
CA LEU A 63 -24.15 23.26 17.91
C LEU A 63 -24.64 24.38 18.81
N PRO A 64 -24.02 25.57 18.91
CA PRO A 64 -24.57 26.74 19.60
C PRO A 64 -25.95 27.15 19.11
N MET A 65 -26.18 27.12 17.79
CA MET A 65 -27.46 27.49 17.19
C MET A 65 -28.57 26.50 17.56
N VAL A 66 -28.29 25.20 17.53
CA VAL A 66 -29.23 24.17 17.98
C VAL A 66 -29.54 24.33 19.47
N GLN A 67 -28.54 24.65 20.31
CA GLN A 67 -28.76 24.91 21.73
C GLN A 67 -29.70 26.09 21.95
N ALA A 68 -29.48 27.22 21.28
CA ALA A 68 -30.32 28.39 21.37
C ALA A 68 -31.77 28.08 20.95
N LEU A 69 -31.96 27.28 19.89
CA LEU A 69 -33.28 26.80 19.47
C LEU A 69 -33.94 25.93 20.55
N PHE A 70 -33.21 25.04 21.20
CA PHE A 70 -33.72 24.14 22.23
C PHE A 70 -34.11 24.95 23.47
N ASP A 71 -33.31 25.91 23.88
CA ASP A 71 -33.58 26.77 25.05
C ASP A 71 -34.88 27.58 24.86
N ASP A 72 -35.19 28.06 23.64
CA ASP A 72 -36.40 28.83 23.35
C ASP A 72 -37.62 27.97 23.02
N LYS A 73 -37.45 26.89 22.25
CA LYS A 73 -38.56 26.21 21.58
C LYS A 73 -38.89 24.81 22.07
N LEU A 74 -38.08 24.15 22.92
CA LEU A 74 -38.48 22.85 23.45
C LEU A 74 -39.80 22.93 24.20
N SER A 75 -40.70 21.99 23.93
CA SER A 75 -41.95 21.85 24.66
C SER A 75 -41.69 21.46 26.13
N VAL A 76 -42.50 21.95 27.05
CA VAL A 76 -42.46 21.51 28.45
C VAL A 76 -42.96 20.06 28.58
N ARG A 77 -43.80 19.62 27.63
CA ARG A 77 -44.34 18.25 27.66
C ARG A 77 -43.35 17.30 26.97
N ILE A 78 -42.92 16.30 27.71
CA ILE A 78 -42.11 15.19 27.21
C ILE A 78 -43.06 14.12 26.67
N HIS A 79 -42.85 13.67 25.44
CA HIS A 79 -43.54 12.52 24.90
C HIS A 79 -42.72 11.27 25.18
N HIS A 80 -43.38 10.21 25.62
CA HIS A 80 -42.79 8.88 25.79
C HIS A 80 -43.29 7.97 24.66
N GLU A 81 -42.37 7.20 24.14
CA GLU A 81 -42.65 6.23 23.08
C GLU A 81 -41.97 4.91 23.43
N ASN A 82 -42.79 3.91 23.76
CA ASN A 82 -42.30 2.59 24.17
C ASN A 82 -41.72 1.74 22.99
N GLU A 83 -41.98 2.16 21.77
CA GLU A 83 -41.48 1.48 20.59
C GLU A 83 -40.04 1.89 20.20
N ILE A 84 -39.55 3.02 20.75
CA ILE A 84 -38.15 3.40 20.57
C ILE A 84 -37.28 2.51 21.45
N LYS A 85 -36.37 1.79 20.85
CA LYS A 85 -35.41 0.96 21.58
C LYS A 85 -33.97 1.46 21.29
N ILE A 86 -33.22 1.66 22.35
CA ILE A 86 -31.81 2.08 22.29
C ILE A 86 -30.91 1.05 22.98
N PRO A 87 -29.61 1.00 22.72
CA PRO A 87 -28.67 0.16 23.44
C PRO A 87 -28.63 0.51 24.95
N HIS A 88 -28.59 -0.51 25.80
CA HIS A 88 -28.48 -0.30 27.28
C HIS A 88 -27.17 0.39 27.66
N LYS A 89 -26.09 0.14 26.90
CA LYS A 89 -24.77 0.71 27.14
C LYS A 89 -24.22 1.28 25.85
N ILE A 90 -23.70 2.52 25.90
CA ILE A 90 -23.00 3.18 24.80
C ILE A 90 -21.65 3.66 25.32
N ILE A 91 -20.58 3.23 24.66
CA ILE A 91 -19.22 3.67 24.97
C ILE A 91 -18.71 4.47 23.77
N LEU A 92 -18.31 5.70 24.01
CA LEU A 92 -17.63 6.54 23.02
C LEU A 92 -16.16 6.66 23.39
N TYR A 93 -15.31 6.76 22.39
CA TYR A 93 -13.91 7.10 22.58
C TYR A 93 -13.65 8.52 22.08
N LYS A 94 -12.96 9.32 22.90
CA LYS A 94 -12.77 10.77 22.69
C LYS A 94 -12.23 11.12 21.31
N ASP A 95 -11.30 10.30 20.78
CA ASP A 95 -10.58 10.57 19.54
C ASP A 95 -11.00 9.64 18.38
N LEU A 96 -12.08 8.86 18.56
CA LEU A 96 -12.61 7.95 17.55
C LEU A 96 -14.05 8.29 17.18
N ASN A 97 -14.32 8.26 15.88
CA ASN A 97 -15.69 8.33 15.39
C ASN A 97 -16.45 7.05 15.77
N LEU A 98 -17.71 7.21 16.14
CA LEU A 98 -18.64 6.08 16.24
C LEU A 98 -19.13 5.75 14.83
N THR A 99 -18.97 4.49 14.43
CA THR A 99 -19.35 4.03 13.11
C THR A 99 -20.32 2.86 13.18
N ARG A 100 -20.85 2.46 12.03
CA ARG A 100 -21.70 1.26 11.92
C ARG A 100 -21.04 0.00 12.48
N GLU A 101 -19.72 -0.09 12.43
CA GLU A 101 -18.94 -1.24 12.92
C GLU A 101 -19.05 -1.44 14.44
N ASP A 102 -19.30 -0.36 15.19
CA ASP A 102 -19.52 -0.42 16.64
C ASP A 102 -20.87 -1.07 17.00
N ASN A 103 -21.72 -1.30 16.00
CA ASN A 103 -22.95 -2.09 16.07
C ASN A 103 -23.98 -1.60 17.12
N TYR A 104 -24.02 -0.30 17.39
CA TYR A 104 -25.06 0.27 18.22
C TYR A 104 -26.34 0.46 17.41
N LYS A 105 -27.30 -0.47 17.57
CA LYS A 105 -28.57 -0.44 16.85
C LYS A 105 -29.67 0.27 17.64
N ILE A 106 -30.46 1.06 16.93
CA ILE A 106 -31.65 1.77 17.45
C ILE A 106 -32.84 1.36 16.61
N ILE A 107 -33.98 1.12 17.27
CA ILE A 107 -35.26 0.91 16.59
C ILE A 107 -36.08 2.19 16.71
N ILE A 108 -36.58 2.71 15.60
CA ILE A 108 -37.33 3.96 15.52
C ILE A 108 -38.61 3.74 14.71
N PRO A 109 -39.80 4.03 15.28
CA PRO A 109 -41.06 3.97 14.57
C PRO A 109 -41.15 4.99 13.41
N ASP A 110 -41.83 4.67 12.33
CA ASP A 110 -41.98 5.50 11.12
C ASP A 110 -42.50 6.92 11.37
N LYS A 111 -43.24 7.13 12.47
CA LYS A 111 -43.76 8.46 12.86
C LYS A 111 -42.68 9.42 13.39
N ILE A 112 -41.49 8.92 13.66
CA ILE A 112 -40.34 9.67 14.18
C ILE A 112 -39.34 9.87 13.04
N GLY A 113 -38.72 11.05 12.99
CA GLY A 113 -37.70 11.34 11.97
C GLY A 113 -36.43 10.58 12.21
N ASN A 114 -35.81 10.14 11.13
CA ASN A 114 -34.66 9.25 11.12
C ASN A 114 -33.35 9.93 10.63
N ALA A 115 -33.30 11.28 10.62
CA ALA A 115 -32.09 11.97 10.15
C ALA A 115 -31.03 12.07 11.26
N ASN A 116 -31.41 12.63 12.41
CA ASN A 116 -30.49 12.85 13.52
C ASN A 116 -31.14 12.54 14.87
N VAL A 117 -30.28 12.21 15.85
CA VAL A 117 -30.61 12.08 17.27
C VAL A 117 -29.69 12.98 18.07
N PHE A 118 -30.25 13.67 19.05
CA PHE A 118 -29.53 14.67 19.85
C PHE A 118 -29.24 14.10 21.23
N LEU A 119 -27.96 14.02 21.59
CA LEU A 119 -27.54 13.66 22.93
C LEU A 119 -27.62 14.90 23.82
N VAL A 120 -28.38 14.82 24.92
CA VAL A 120 -28.52 15.89 25.89
C VAL A 120 -28.22 15.41 27.31
N ASN A 121 -27.78 16.34 28.17
CA ASN A 121 -27.64 16.07 29.58
C ASN A 121 -28.99 16.33 30.36
N ALA A 122 -28.98 16.16 31.67
CA ALA A 122 -30.15 16.36 32.51
C ALA A 122 -30.83 17.75 32.38
N ASN A 123 -30.08 18.77 31.97
CA ASN A 123 -30.57 20.15 31.76
C ASN A 123 -30.96 20.43 30.29
N ASN A 124 -31.08 19.39 29.46
CA ASN A 124 -31.30 19.48 28.01
C ASN A 124 -30.24 20.28 27.28
N TYR A 125 -29.00 20.32 27.80
CA TYR A 125 -27.86 20.86 27.09
C TYR A 125 -27.38 19.87 26.02
N VAL A 126 -27.24 20.34 24.78
CA VAL A 126 -26.84 19.52 23.64
C VAL A 126 -25.36 19.14 23.76
N CYS A 127 -25.09 17.86 23.98
CA CYS A 127 -23.75 17.29 24.13
C CYS A 127 -23.23 16.62 22.85
N GLY A 128 -24.12 16.30 21.92
CA GLY A 128 -23.75 15.71 20.65
C GLY A 128 -24.90 15.56 19.67
N ILE A 129 -24.52 15.42 18.39
CA ILE A 129 -25.45 15.12 17.30
C ILE A 129 -25.01 13.80 16.65
N PHE A 130 -25.92 12.85 16.64
CA PHE A 130 -25.71 11.52 16.08
C PHE A 130 -26.49 11.38 14.78
N ASN A 131 -25.91 10.67 13.83
CA ASN A 131 -26.55 10.27 12.57
C ASN A 131 -27.10 8.85 12.70
N LEU A 132 -28.11 8.55 11.90
CA LEU A 132 -28.79 7.28 11.83
C LEU A 132 -28.57 6.68 10.44
N GLU A 133 -27.81 5.60 10.37
CA GLU A 133 -27.63 4.83 9.13
C GLU A 133 -28.61 3.68 9.10
N LYS A 134 -29.48 3.64 8.09
CA LYS A 134 -30.51 2.61 7.96
C LYS A 134 -29.90 1.21 7.79
N ASP A 135 -30.43 0.23 8.52
CA ASP A 135 -30.15 -1.18 8.24
C ASP A 135 -30.92 -1.58 6.95
N LEU A 136 -30.18 -2.17 5.98
CA LEU A 136 -30.76 -2.49 4.67
C LEU A 136 -31.63 -3.74 4.69
N GLU A 137 -31.51 -4.56 5.74
CA GLU A 137 -32.28 -5.78 5.90
C GLU A 137 -33.57 -5.57 6.71
N LYS A 138 -33.59 -4.52 7.56
CA LYS A 138 -34.70 -4.23 8.43
C LYS A 138 -35.13 -2.76 8.34
N ASN A 139 -36.40 -2.51 8.13
CA ASN A 139 -36.91 -1.19 7.80
C ASN A 139 -36.94 -0.17 8.96
N ASP A 140 -37.02 -0.64 10.19
CA ASP A 140 -37.15 0.16 11.42
C ASP A 140 -35.88 0.19 12.30
N GLU A 141 -34.83 -0.55 11.90
CA GLU A 141 -33.53 -0.56 12.57
C GLU A 141 -32.53 0.40 11.91
N TYR A 142 -31.80 1.11 12.75
CA TYR A 142 -30.76 2.05 12.35
C TYR A 142 -29.50 1.83 13.18
N TYR A 143 -28.34 2.04 12.56
CA TYR A 143 -27.04 2.11 13.26
C TYR A 143 -26.81 3.55 13.71
N LEU A 144 -26.45 3.71 14.98
CA LEU A 144 -26.06 4.98 15.55
C LEU A 144 -24.61 5.29 15.14
N THR A 145 -24.38 6.43 14.52
CA THR A 145 -23.05 6.90 14.14
C THR A 145 -22.81 8.33 14.59
N CYS A 146 -21.55 8.70 14.87
CA CYS A 146 -21.21 10.06 15.29
C CYS A 146 -19.75 10.36 14.97
N LYS A 147 -19.49 11.50 14.35
CA LYS A 147 -18.13 12.01 14.21
C LYS A 147 -17.74 12.78 15.48
N THR A 148 -16.48 12.69 15.87
CA THR A 148 -15.96 13.35 17.08
C THR A 148 -16.17 14.85 17.09
N GLU A 149 -16.16 15.52 15.93
CA GLU A 149 -16.42 16.96 15.77
C GLU A 149 -17.83 17.40 16.20
N PHE A 150 -18.80 16.47 16.24
CA PHE A 150 -20.16 16.72 16.70
C PHE A 150 -20.36 16.48 18.21
N LEU A 151 -19.29 16.14 18.94
CA LEU A 151 -19.35 15.86 20.37
C LEU A 151 -18.69 16.99 21.19
N ARG A 152 -19.34 17.40 22.26
CA ARG A 152 -18.80 18.33 23.28
C ARG A 152 -18.31 17.50 24.47
N VAL A 153 -17.13 16.90 24.34
CA VAL A 153 -16.58 15.94 25.30
C VAL A 153 -16.44 16.54 26.73
N GLU A 154 -16.11 17.82 26.83
CA GLU A 154 -15.98 18.51 28.11
C GLU A 154 -17.31 18.60 28.90
N LYS A 155 -18.44 18.42 28.24
CA LYS A 155 -19.78 18.41 28.82
C LYS A 155 -20.29 17.01 29.17
N LEU A 156 -19.54 15.96 28.85
CA LEU A 156 -19.91 14.55 29.00
C LEU A 156 -19.53 13.96 30.36
N ARG A 157 -18.96 14.75 31.31
CA ARG A 157 -18.55 14.27 32.63
C ARG A 157 -19.69 14.30 33.63
N ASN A 158 -19.95 13.17 34.30
CA ASN A 158 -20.81 13.03 35.52
C ASN A 158 -22.27 13.47 35.35
N ASN A 159 -22.92 13.21 34.23
CA ASN A 159 -24.32 13.54 34.00
C ASN A 159 -25.13 12.30 33.60
N LYS A 160 -26.42 12.37 33.79
CA LYS A 160 -27.40 11.50 33.16
C LYS A 160 -27.62 12.01 31.74
N PHE A 161 -27.59 11.13 30.77
CA PHE A 161 -27.78 11.46 29.37
C PHE A 161 -29.05 10.84 28.84
N SER A 162 -29.63 11.54 27.87
CA SER A 162 -30.83 11.11 27.18
C SER A 162 -30.70 11.44 25.70
N PHE A 163 -31.34 10.65 24.85
CA PHE A 163 -31.52 10.98 23.45
C PHE A 163 -32.85 11.72 23.24
N LEU A 164 -32.81 12.80 22.49
CA LEU A 164 -33.98 13.46 21.98
C LEU A 164 -34.22 13.09 20.53
N PHE A 165 -35.45 12.62 20.26
CA PHE A 165 -35.93 12.30 18.92
C PHE A 165 -37.02 13.29 18.53
N PHE A 166 -37.11 13.63 17.26
CA PHE A 166 -38.07 14.59 16.72
C PHE A 166 -38.79 13.98 15.52
N LYS A 167 -39.93 14.59 15.15
CA LYS A 167 -40.58 14.27 13.87
C LYS A 167 -39.81 14.88 12.71
N SER A 168 -40.00 14.32 11.50
CA SER A 168 -39.29 14.76 10.31
C SER A 168 -39.44 16.26 10.00
N ASP A 169 -40.62 16.82 10.24
CA ASP A 169 -40.83 18.27 10.03
C ASP A 169 -40.03 19.12 11.00
N ASP A 170 -39.92 18.70 12.27
CA ASP A 170 -39.14 19.38 13.27
C ASP A 170 -37.64 19.30 12.98
N LEU A 171 -37.14 18.12 12.51
CA LEU A 171 -35.75 17.96 12.09
C LEU A 171 -35.35 18.87 10.94
N LYS A 172 -36.27 19.12 9.99
CA LYS A 172 -36.05 20.09 8.91
C LYS A 172 -35.78 21.51 9.42
N TYR A 173 -36.46 21.95 10.48
CA TYR A 173 -36.22 23.27 11.10
C TYR A 173 -34.91 23.26 11.89
N ILE A 174 -34.62 22.20 12.63
CA ILE A 174 -33.37 22.06 13.37
C ILE A 174 -32.19 22.12 12.40
N TYR A 175 -32.28 21.43 11.25
CA TYR A 175 -31.26 21.48 10.17
C TYR A 175 -31.06 22.92 9.66
N LYS A 176 -32.12 23.70 9.45
CA LYS A 176 -32.02 25.10 9.03
C LYS A 176 -31.28 25.95 10.05
N PHE A 177 -31.61 25.80 11.34
CA PHE A 177 -30.93 26.51 12.41
C PHE A 177 -29.45 26.14 12.49
N TYR A 178 -29.14 24.86 12.40
CA TYR A 178 -27.77 24.39 12.40
C TYR A 178 -26.91 25.01 11.28
N ASN A 179 -27.49 25.22 10.10
CA ASN A 179 -26.79 25.74 8.93
C ASN A 179 -26.90 27.27 8.76
N THR A 180 -27.52 27.97 9.71
CA THR A 180 -27.62 29.44 9.68
C THR A 180 -26.24 30.05 9.88
N LYS A 181 -25.86 30.99 8.99
CA LYS A 181 -24.62 31.74 9.17
C LYS A 181 -24.78 32.78 10.28
N LYS A 182 -23.64 33.13 10.91
CA LYS A 182 -23.60 34.03 12.08
C LYS A 182 -24.24 35.39 11.82
N ASP A 183 -24.22 35.88 10.61
CA ASP A 183 -24.73 37.19 10.19
C ASP A 183 -26.13 37.12 9.55
N ASP A 184 -26.69 35.92 9.41
CA ASP A 184 -28.02 35.74 8.83
C ASP A 184 -29.11 35.88 9.87
N ALA A 185 -30.30 36.37 9.43
CA ALA A 185 -31.47 36.40 10.29
C ALA A 185 -31.87 34.98 10.69
N LEU A 186 -32.12 34.78 11.98
CA LEU A 186 -32.55 33.48 12.51
C LEU A 186 -33.88 33.05 11.87
N PRO A 187 -34.00 31.80 11.44
CA PRO A 187 -35.27 31.28 10.96
C PRO A 187 -36.34 31.37 12.04
N THR A 188 -37.51 31.91 11.71
CA THR A 188 -38.63 31.94 12.64
C THR A 188 -39.28 30.56 12.74
N TYR A 189 -39.40 30.07 13.97
CA TYR A 189 -40.10 28.83 14.27
C TYR A 189 -41.39 29.15 15.01
N PRO A 190 -42.60 28.88 14.45
CA PRO A 190 -43.85 29.45 14.93
C PRO A 190 -44.45 28.75 16.14
N TYR A 191 -43.97 27.55 16.50
CA TYR A 191 -44.56 26.75 17.59
C TYR A 191 -43.45 26.04 18.41
N LYS A 192 -43.82 25.33 19.48
CA LYS A 192 -42.88 24.57 20.31
C LYS A 192 -42.50 23.27 19.66
N LEU A 193 -41.24 22.89 19.75
CA LEU A 193 -40.71 21.61 19.31
C LEU A 193 -41.19 20.49 20.24
N ASN A 194 -41.89 19.52 19.68
CA ASN A 194 -42.30 18.33 20.41
C ASN A 194 -41.24 17.24 20.22
N TYR A 195 -40.82 16.70 21.35
CA TYR A 195 -39.75 15.70 21.32
C TYR A 195 -40.11 14.46 22.13
N TYR A 196 -39.46 13.34 21.76
CA TYR A 196 -39.48 12.10 22.54
C TYR A 196 -38.13 11.98 23.25
N LYS A 197 -38.16 11.76 24.55
CA LYS A 197 -36.95 11.63 25.36
C LYS A 197 -36.79 10.19 25.81
N VAL A 198 -35.61 9.61 25.58
CA VAL A 198 -35.25 8.28 26.01
C VAL A 198 -33.95 8.37 26.81
N ASP A 199 -34.02 7.94 28.08
CA ASP A 199 -32.89 7.99 28.97
C ASP A 199 -31.92 6.83 28.64
N ILE A 200 -30.60 7.10 28.60
CA ILE A 200 -29.57 6.12 28.37
C ILE A 200 -29.15 5.57 29.74
N GLU A 201 -29.27 4.27 29.94
CA GLU A 201 -28.96 3.63 31.22
C GLU A 201 -27.48 3.74 31.60
N ASN A 202 -26.58 3.45 30.63
CA ASN A 202 -25.13 3.52 30.84
C ASN A 202 -24.46 4.19 29.64
N PHE A 203 -23.93 5.38 29.87
CA PHE A 203 -23.20 6.14 28.86
C PHE A 203 -21.80 6.48 29.39
N GLU A 204 -20.79 6.00 28.68
CA GLU A 204 -19.39 6.21 29.06
C GLU A 204 -18.64 6.92 27.94
N VAL A 205 -17.74 7.83 28.29
CA VAL A 205 -16.73 8.39 27.38
C VAL A 205 -15.37 8.00 27.90
N ARG A 206 -14.63 7.27 27.08
CA ARG A 206 -13.30 6.76 27.41
C ARG A 206 -12.23 7.47 26.59
N GLU A 207 -11.04 7.54 27.12
CA GLU A 207 -9.84 7.82 26.37
C GLU A 207 -9.23 6.48 25.92
N LEU A 208 -8.55 6.50 24.76
CA LEU A 208 -7.80 5.30 24.35
C LEU A 208 -6.64 5.08 25.32
N GLU A 209 -6.60 3.92 25.91
CA GLU A 209 -5.50 3.53 26.78
C GLU A 209 -4.27 3.13 25.96
N GLU A 210 -3.10 3.49 26.48
CA GLU A 210 -1.84 3.12 25.87
C GLU A 210 -1.52 1.65 26.12
N THR A 211 -1.22 0.89 25.05
CA THR A 211 -0.81 -0.50 25.15
C THR A 211 0.72 -0.67 25.03
N SER A 212 1.26 -1.65 25.73
CA SER A 212 2.64 -2.11 25.53
C SER A 212 2.81 -3.09 24.38
N THR A 213 1.70 -3.51 23.77
CA THR A 213 1.69 -4.38 22.60
C THR A 213 2.26 -3.63 21.40
N VAL A 214 3.00 -4.32 20.56
CA VAL A 214 3.60 -3.74 19.34
C VAL A 214 2.63 -3.91 18.18
N LEU A 215 2.36 -2.82 17.47
CA LEU A 215 1.67 -2.89 16.17
C LEU A 215 2.69 -3.26 15.09
N CYS A 216 2.49 -4.39 14.45
CA CYS A 216 3.31 -4.81 13.32
C CYS A 216 2.65 -4.37 12.00
N ILE A 217 3.46 -3.84 11.09
CA ILE A 217 3.07 -3.36 9.77
C ILE A 217 3.93 -4.06 8.72
N ASP A 218 3.29 -4.79 7.80
CA ASP A 218 3.88 -5.22 6.55
C ASP A 218 3.45 -4.24 5.46
N PHE A 219 4.29 -3.22 5.21
CA PHE A 219 4.06 -2.17 4.23
C PHE A 219 4.54 -2.63 2.86
N GLY A 220 3.65 -3.26 2.08
CA GLY A 220 3.99 -3.77 0.75
C GLY A 220 3.74 -2.75 -0.38
N THR A 221 4.35 -3.01 -1.55
CA THR A 221 4.18 -2.17 -2.76
C THR A 221 2.73 -2.16 -3.25
N SER A 222 2.08 -3.32 -3.32
CA SER A 222 0.69 -3.40 -3.80
C SER A 222 -0.34 -3.45 -2.67
N ASN A 223 0.00 -4.09 -1.56
CA ASN A 223 -0.90 -4.27 -0.42
C ASN A 223 -0.16 -4.16 0.90
N THR A 224 -0.82 -3.60 1.90
CA THR A 224 -0.34 -3.45 3.27
C THR A 224 -1.18 -4.29 4.22
N ALA A 225 -0.56 -4.94 5.19
CA ALA A 225 -1.22 -5.68 6.26
C ALA A 225 -0.74 -5.21 7.63
N LEU A 226 -1.63 -5.23 8.63
CA LEU A 226 -1.32 -4.85 9.99
C LEU A 226 -1.89 -5.86 10.98
N GLY A 227 -1.20 -6.05 12.10
CA GLY A 227 -1.68 -6.92 13.16
C GLY A 227 -0.92 -6.72 14.45
N ALA A 228 -1.46 -7.33 15.50
CA ALA A 228 -0.86 -7.34 16.82
C ALA A 228 -1.24 -8.62 17.59
N TYR A 229 -0.40 -9.04 18.49
CA TYR A 229 -0.74 -10.08 19.46
C TYR A 229 -1.41 -9.45 20.67
N LEU A 230 -2.61 -9.88 20.98
CA LEU A 230 -3.39 -9.33 22.10
C LEU A 230 -3.46 -10.33 23.24
N ASP A 231 -2.79 -10.02 24.35
CA ASP A 231 -2.75 -10.84 25.55
C ASP A 231 -3.88 -10.53 26.56
N THR A 232 -3.96 -11.32 27.62
CA THR A 232 -4.98 -11.12 28.68
C THR A 232 -4.87 -9.79 29.41
N ASN A 233 -3.70 -9.14 29.41
CA ASN A 233 -3.54 -7.83 30.05
C ASN A 233 -4.22 -6.72 29.27
N TYR A 234 -4.29 -6.88 27.96
CA TYR A 234 -5.00 -5.97 27.06
C TYR A 234 -6.53 -5.96 27.31
N VAL A 235 -7.09 -7.11 27.75
CA VAL A 235 -8.55 -7.35 27.83
C VAL A 235 -9.24 -6.62 28.98
N ARG A 236 -8.50 -6.19 30.01
CA ARG A 236 -9.10 -5.65 31.24
C ARG A 236 -10.05 -4.49 31.01
N ASP A 237 -9.89 -3.75 29.91
CA ASP A 237 -10.59 -2.50 29.64
C ASP A 237 -11.40 -2.48 28.35
N LEU A 238 -11.42 -3.58 27.58
CA LEU A 238 -12.22 -3.70 26.36
C LEU A 238 -13.72 -3.89 26.67
N PRO A 239 -14.59 -3.34 25.82
CA PRO A 239 -15.99 -3.71 25.84
C PRO A 239 -16.13 -5.22 25.63
N THR A 240 -16.76 -5.89 26.57
CA THR A 240 -17.00 -7.34 26.52
C THR A 240 -17.65 -7.81 25.20
N ASN A 241 -18.37 -6.93 24.54
CA ASN A 241 -19.05 -7.23 23.28
C ASN A 241 -18.10 -7.55 22.11
N ASP A 242 -16.94 -6.87 21.99
CA ASP A 242 -16.01 -7.12 20.88
C ASP A 242 -15.33 -8.49 21.02
N ILE A 243 -15.10 -8.93 22.25
CA ILE A 243 -14.56 -10.27 22.56
C ILE A 243 -15.64 -11.33 22.35
N LEU A 244 -16.85 -11.09 22.87
CA LEU A 244 -17.96 -12.04 22.77
C LEU A 244 -18.45 -12.23 21.34
N ASN A 245 -18.36 -11.20 20.51
CA ASN A 245 -18.70 -11.27 19.09
C ASN A 245 -17.60 -11.92 18.23
N GLY A 246 -16.45 -12.29 18.82
CA GLY A 246 -15.35 -12.95 18.12
C GLY A 246 -14.57 -12.02 17.19
N ASN A 247 -14.74 -10.70 17.30
CA ASN A 247 -14.01 -9.70 16.52
C ASN A 247 -12.55 -9.60 16.94
N ILE A 248 -12.29 -9.83 18.24
CA ILE A 248 -10.96 -9.86 18.87
C ILE A 248 -10.74 -11.19 19.55
N LYS A 249 -9.63 -11.81 19.25
CA LYS A 249 -9.18 -13.07 19.86
C LYS A 249 -8.08 -12.81 20.86
N ILE A 250 -8.23 -13.35 22.06
CA ILE A 250 -7.25 -13.17 23.13
C ILE A 250 -6.21 -14.27 23.09
N ASN A 251 -4.94 -13.91 23.37
CA ASN A 251 -3.75 -14.76 23.24
C ASN A 251 -3.58 -15.32 21.82
N GLU A 252 -4.01 -14.55 20.86
CA GLU A 252 -3.84 -14.84 19.44
C GLU A 252 -3.42 -13.58 18.66
N ILE A 253 -2.94 -13.80 17.44
CA ILE A 253 -2.70 -12.74 16.48
C ILE A 253 -4.04 -12.22 15.98
N ASN A 254 -4.17 -10.91 16.00
CA ASN A 254 -5.33 -10.21 15.44
C ASN A 254 -4.87 -9.31 14.30
N TYR A 255 -5.52 -9.45 13.13
CA TYR A 255 -5.25 -8.62 11.96
C TYR A 255 -6.22 -7.44 11.91
N VAL A 256 -5.72 -6.31 11.45
CA VAL A 256 -6.57 -5.15 11.17
C VAL A 256 -7.41 -5.44 9.94
N LYS A 257 -8.71 -5.21 10.06
CA LYS A 257 -9.67 -5.48 9.00
C LYS A 257 -10.13 -4.18 8.33
N PHE A 258 -10.22 -4.23 7.01
CA PHE A 258 -10.63 -3.13 6.16
C PHE A 258 -11.89 -3.54 5.38
N ASN A 259 -12.88 -2.65 5.31
CA ASN A 259 -14.08 -2.89 4.52
C ASN A 259 -13.77 -2.69 3.03
N ASP A 260 -14.06 -3.69 2.20
CA ASP A 260 -13.83 -3.63 0.74
C ASP A 260 -14.94 -2.89 -0.04
N GLY A 261 -15.90 -2.30 0.69
CA GLY A 261 -17.03 -1.60 0.09
C GLY A 261 -18.19 -2.52 -0.32
N GLU A 262 -17.98 -3.84 -0.39
CA GLU A 262 -19.00 -4.88 -0.66
C GLU A 262 -19.49 -5.58 0.62
N ARG A 263 -19.27 -4.98 1.78
CA ARG A 263 -19.57 -5.51 3.12
C ARG A 263 -18.70 -6.69 3.55
N ARG A 264 -17.58 -6.92 2.87
CA ARG A 264 -16.59 -7.91 3.26
C ARG A 264 -15.44 -7.21 3.97
N TYR A 265 -14.91 -7.87 4.98
CA TYR A 265 -13.74 -7.40 5.69
C TYR A 265 -12.52 -8.17 5.23
N ARG A 266 -11.49 -7.43 4.77
CA ARG A 266 -10.23 -7.95 4.28
C ARG A 266 -9.11 -7.61 5.27
N GLU A 267 -8.16 -8.52 5.43
CA GLU A 267 -6.99 -8.37 6.31
C GLU A 267 -5.82 -7.66 5.63
N ILE A 268 -6.00 -7.30 4.37
CA ILE A 268 -5.05 -6.51 3.58
C ILE A 268 -5.73 -5.27 3.05
N LEU A 269 -4.94 -4.22 2.82
CA LEU A 269 -5.38 -2.96 2.23
C LEU A 269 -4.54 -2.66 1.00
N PRO A 270 -5.13 -2.32 -0.17
CA PRO A 270 -4.38 -1.82 -1.32
C PRO A 270 -3.52 -0.60 -0.95
N THR A 271 -2.24 -0.63 -1.34
CA THR A 271 -1.30 0.48 -1.08
C THR A 271 -1.47 1.53 -2.18
N ILE A 272 -2.56 2.26 -2.08
CA ILE A 272 -3.00 3.25 -3.07
C ILE A 272 -3.51 4.51 -2.36
N ALA A 273 -3.19 5.67 -2.91
CA ALA A 273 -3.63 6.97 -2.41
C ALA A 273 -4.23 7.82 -3.54
N TYR A 274 -5.27 8.56 -3.22
CA TYR A 274 -5.94 9.49 -4.13
C TYR A 274 -6.14 10.84 -3.47
N VAL A 275 -5.85 11.93 -4.20
CA VAL A 275 -6.01 13.30 -3.70
C VAL A 275 -7.44 13.77 -3.97
N GLU A 276 -8.24 13.98 -2.92
CA GLU A 276 -9.61 14.46 -3.04
C GLU A 276 -9.71 15.97 -3.10
N ASP A 277 -9.00 16.65 -2.21
CA ASP A 277 -9.08 18.10 -2.05
C ASP A 277 -7.70 18.61 -1.55
N CYS A 278 -7.04 19.43 -2.34
CA CYS A 278 -5.79 20.10 -1.97
C CYS A 278 -5.91 21.63 -2.00
N SER A 279 -7.12 22.16 -1.85
CA SER A 279 -7.38 23.60 -1.77
C SER A 279 -6.70 24.25 -0.57
N ASP A 280 -6.67 23.56 0.57
CA ASP A 280 -5.91 23.94 1.78
C ASP A 280 -4.60 23.18 1.85
N GLU A 281 -3.47 23.89 1.76
CA GLU A 281 -2.13 23.32 1.81
C GLU A 281 -1.83 22.60 3.14
N ASN A 282 -2.40 23.07 4.23
CA ASN A 282 -2.20 22.50 5.57
C ASN A 282 -3.13 21.31 5.86
N ASN A 283 -4.15 21.10 5.02
CA ASN A 283 -5.15 20.06 5.26
C ASN A 283 -5.60 19.40 3.95
N ILE A 284 -4.66 18.72 3.30
CA ILE A 284 -4.94 17.94 2.09
C ILE A 284 -5.76 16.71 2.46
N LYS A 285 -6.88 16.50 1.75
CA LYS A 285 -7.74 15.33 1.96
C LYS A 285 -7.39 14.24 0.97
N TYR A 286 -7.26 13.05 1.50
CA TYR A 286 -6.93 11.84 0.75
C TYR A 286 -7.99 10.75 0.96
N SER A 287 -8.16 9.91 -0.04
CA SER A 287 -8.76 8.58 0.08
C SER A 287 -7.69 7.52 -0.05
N PHE A 288 -7.87 6.36 0.58
CA PHE A 288 -6.89 5.28 0.60
C PHE A 288 -7.55 3.93 0.37
N GLY A 289 -6.76 2.97 -0.15
CA GLY A 289 -7.12 1.57 -0.21
C GLY A 289 -8.42 1.30 -0.97
N TYR A 290 -9.33 0.55 -0.36
CA TYR A 290 -10.59 0.14 -1.00
C TYR A 290 -11.52 1.31 -1.33
N ASP A 291 -11.45 2.43 -0.60
CA ASP A 291 -12.25 3.62 -0.93
C ASP A 291 -11.82 4.20 -2.29
N VAL A 292 -10.51 4.15 -2.58
CA VAL A 292 -9.98 4.55 -3.89
C VAL A 292 -10.39 3.57 -4.97
N VAL A 293 -10.22 2.26 -4.73
CA VAL A 293 -10.62 1.21 -5.70
C VAL A 293 -12.08 1.39 -6.08
N LYS A 294 -12.97 1.52 -5.09
CA LYS A 294 -14.38 1.74 -5.30
C LYS A 294 -14.66 3.04 -6.08
N LYS A 295 -13.95 4.11 -5.77
CA LYS A 295 -14.07 5.38 -6.48
C LYS A 295 -13.67 5.24 -7.96
N LEU A 296 -12.59 4.51 -8.25
CA LEU A 296 -12.15 4.21 -9.61
C LEU A 296 -13.21 3.41 -10.37
N GLU A 297 -13.69 2.32 -9.79
CA GLU A 297 -14.74 1.50 -10.38
C GLU A 297 -16.02 2.30 -10.68
N MET A 298 -16.47 3.13 -9.71
CA MET A 298 -17.68 3.95 -9.88
C MET A 298 -17.55 5.03 -10.94
N ASN A 299 -16.35 5.46 -11.26
CA ASN A 299 -16.08 6.49 -12.27
C ASN A 299 -15.51 5.89 -13.56
N ASP A 300 -15.66 4.58 -13.78
CA ASP A 300 -15.10 3.88 -14.94
C ASP A 300 -13.60 4.21 -15.14
N TYR A 301 -12.86 4.33 -14.03
CA TYR A 301 -11.44 4.73 -13.95
C TYR A 301 -11.13 6.15 -14.45
N ILE A 302 -12.14 6.97 -14.74
CA ILE A 302 -11.97 8.38 -15.14
C ILE A 302 -11.99 9.25 -13.89
N VAL A 303 -10.83 9.57 -13.35
CA VAL A 303 -10.69 10.46 -12.19
C VAL A 303 -9.75 11.63 -12.51
N ASN A 304 -10.05 12.80 -11.92
CA ASN A 304 -9.28 14.02 -12.16
C ASN A 304 -8.15 14.21 -11.15
N GLY A 305 -8.32 13.74 -9.93
CA GLY A 305 -7.31 13.87 -8.88
C GLY A 305 -6.08 13.00 -9.11
N SER A 306 -4.99 13.37 -8.47
CA SER A 306 -3.76 12.59 -8.49
C SER A 306 -3.94 11.25 -7.79
N LEU A 307 -3.48 10.19 -8.44
CA LEU A 307 -3.60 8.81 -8.02
C LEU A 307 -2.19 8.20 -7.93
N PHE A 308 -1.88 7.57 -6.80
CA PHE A 308 -0.57 7.02 -6.53
C PHE A 308 -0.66 5.56 -6.13
N TYR A 309 0.10 4.74 -6.82
CA TYR A 309 0.31 3.32 -6.55
C TYR A 309 1.73 3.09 -6.01
N GLY A 310 1.93 2.01 -5.29
CA GLY A 310 3.26 1.57 -4.91
C GLY A 310 4.02 2.53 -4.01
N LEU A 311 3.37 3.13 -3.02
CA LEU A 311 3.99 4.14 -2.14
C LEU A 311 5.28 3.66 -1.45
N LYS A 312 5.44 2.34 -1.22
CA LYS A 312 6.66 1.75 -0.67
C LYS A 312 7.90 2.05 -1.52
N LYS A 313 7.72 2.16 -2.81
CA LYS A 313 8.78 2.41 -3.77
C LYS A 313 9.46 3.76 -3.57
N TRP A 314 8.76 4.72 -3.01
CA TRP A 314 9.28 6.06 -2.71
C TRP A 314 10.20 6.14 -1.48
N VAL A 315 10.56 5.01 -0.88
CA VAL A 315 11.47 4.99 0.29
C VAL A 315 12.81 5.64 -0.03
N HIS A 316 13.32 5.48 -1.26
CA HIS A 316 14.60 6.03 -1.69
C HIS A 316 14.62 7.52 -1.92
N ASP A 317 13.51 8.05 -2.44
CA ASP A 317 13.35 9.41 -2.92
C ASP A 317 12.17 10.12 -2.26
N HIS A 318 11.88 9.74 -1.01
CA HIS A 318 10.74 10.26 -0.24
C HIS A 318 10.77 11.78 -0.03
N ASP A 319 11.92 12.43 -0.23
CA ASP A 319 12.06 13.88 -0.17
C ASP A 319 11.80 14.59 -1.51
N GLU A 320 11.64 13.86 -2.60
CA GLU A 320 11.27 14.44 -3.89
C GLU A 320 9.87 15.08 -3.82
N VAL A 321 9.72 16.11 -4.65
CA VAL A 321 8.51 16.92 -4.70
C VAL A 321 7.60 16.44 -5.83
N GLU A 322 6.40 16.00 -5.46
CA GLU A 322 5.36 15.63 -6.39
C GLU A 322 4.41 16.79 -6.68
N LYS A 323 4.05 16.95 -7.95
CA LYS A 323 2.97 17.83 -8.39
C LYS A 323 1.65 17.06 -8.25
N ILE A 324 0.81 17.49 -7.32
CA ILE A 324 -0.51 16.91 -7.10
C ILE A 324 -1.62 17.82 -7.62
N ASN A 325 -2.72 17.23 -8.02
CA ASN A 325 -3.97 17.92 -8.31
C ASN A 325 -5.16 17.19 -7.69
N ASP A 326 -6.20 17.93 -7.34
CA ASP A 326 -7.45 17.37 -6.84
C ASP A 326 -8.55 17.27 -7.92
N GLU A 327 -9.75 16.84 -7.52
CA GLU A 327 -10.90 16.72 -8.41
C GLU A 327 -11.39 18.06 -8.95
N PHE A 328 -11.09 19.17 -8.24
CA PHE A 328 -11.55 20.52 -8.55
C PHE A 328 -10.55 21.30 -9.42
N GLY A 329 -9.37 20.72 -9.71
CA GLY A 329 -8.32 21.32 -10.51
C GLY A 329 -7.33 22.18 -9.70
N ASN A 330 -7.39 22.18 -8.36
CA ASN A 330 -6.37 22.82 -7.55
C ASN A 330 -5.05 22.03 -7.72
N ILE A 331 -3.94 22.75 -7.74
CA ILE A 331 -2.60 22.16 -7.92
C ILE A 331 -1.73 22.54 -6.72
N ARG A 332 -0.98 21.57 -6.19
CA ARG A 332 0.01 21.76 -5.14
C ARG A 332 1.30 20.99 -5.44
N TYR A 333 2.37 21.35 -4.73
CA TYR A 333 3.66 20.69 -4.77
C TYR A 333 3.98 20.22 -3.36
N ILE A 334 4.08 18.91 -3.15
CA ILE A 334 4.31 18.31 -1.83
C ILE A 334 5.41 17.26 -1.91
N LYS A 335 6.10 17.01 -0.80
CA LYS A 335 7.06 15.92 -0.74
C LYS A 335 6.35 14.57 -0.71
N ARG A 336 6.92 13.57 -1.36
CA ARG A 336 6.41 12.18 -1.37
C ARG A 336 6.14 11.65 0.02
N ARG A 337 7.03 11.95 0.97
CA ARG A 337 6.88 11.55 2.37
C ARG A 337 5.58 12.04 3.05
N GLU A 338 5.01 13.16 2.62
CA GLU A 338 3.73 13.63 3.20
C GLU A 338 2.56 12.75 2.77
N ILE A 339 2.59 12.21 1.56
CA ILE A 339 1.60 11.25 1.08
C ILE A 339 1.74 9.92 1.82
N ILE A 340 2.99 9.41 1.95
CA ILE A 340 3.28 8.19 2.72
C ILE A 340 2.83 8.37 4.17
N LYS A 341 3.14 9.51 4.78
CA LYS A 341 2.71 9.86 6.15
C LYS A 341 1.19 9.84 6.32
N ALA A 342 0.46 10.42 5.37
CA ALA A 342 -0.99 10.42 5.41
C ALA A 342 -1.54 8.98 5.34
N TYR A 343 -1.00 8.14 4.45
CA TYR A 343 -1.37 6.72 4.34
C TYR A 343 -1.04 5.94 5.62
N LEU A 344 0.18 6.05 6.14
CA LEU A 344 0.59 5.33 7.36
C LEU A 344 -0.23 5.77 8.58
N LYS A 345 -0.52 7.07 8.71
CA LYS A 345 -1.41 7.56 9.78
C LYS A 345 -2.83 7.01 9.66
N TYR A 346 -3.35 6.90 8.44
CA TYR A 346 -4.66 6.30 8.19
C TYR A 346 -4.72 4.85 8.68
N ILE A 347 -3.74 4.02 8.32
CA ILE A 347 -3.74 2.60 8.70
C ILE A 347 -3.51 2.39 10.20
N VAL A 348 -2.65 3.20 10.83
CA VAL A 348 -2.43 3.14 12.29
C VAL A 348 -3.69 3.56 13.04
N LYS A 349 -4.35 4.64 12.63
CA LYS A 349 -5.64 5.05 13.23
C LYS A 349 -6.71 3.98 13.05
N ARG A 350 -6.72 3.27 11.92
CA ARG A 350 -7.63 2.14 11.71
C ARG A 350 -7.35 1.00 12.71
N ALA A 351 -6.08 0.70 12.98
CA ALA A 351 -5.69 -0.28 14.00
C ALA A 351 -6.13 0.17 15.41
N GLU A 352 -5.86 1.42 15.77
CA GLU A 352 -6.28 2.00 17.06
C GLU A 352 -7.81 1.97 17.21
N TYR A 353 -8.54 2.28 16.13
CA TYR A 353 -9.99 2.17 16.11
C TYR A 353 -10.46 0.74 16.36
N MET A 354 -9.91 -0.24 15.63
CA MET A 354 -10.35 -1.62 15.74
C MET A 354 -9.99 -2.24 17.09
N PHE A 355 -8.79 -1.98 17.59
CA PHE A 355 -8.30 -2.53 18.86
C PHE A 355 -8.66 -1.68 20.07
N LYS A 356 -9.28 -0.50 19.88
CA LYS A 356 -9.70 0.41 20.97
C LYS A 356 -8.56 0.75 21.95
N CYS A 357 -7.35 0.87 21.45
CA CYS A 357 -6.16 1.23 22.23
C CYS A 357 -5.23 2.14 21.43
N LYS A 358 -4.29 2.79 22.10
CA LYS A 358 -3.24 3.60 21.50
C LYS A 358 -1.92 2.82 21.55
N PHE A 359 -1.35 2.57 20.39
CA PHE A 359 -0.06 1.91 20.29
C PHE A 359 1.08 2.89 20.64
N LYS A 360 2.05 2.44 21.44
CA LYS A 360 3.29 3.19 21.69
C LYS A 360 4.39 2.80 20.70
N LYS A 361 4.40 1.53 20.30
CA LYS A 361 5.46 0.91 19.52
C LYS A 361 4.95 0.35 18.21
N ILE A 362 5.68 0.64 17.16
CA ILE A 362 5.42 0.12 15.82
C ILE A 362 6.65 -0.64 15.34
N HIS A 363 6.44 -1.83 14.82
CA HIS A 363 7.41 -2.59 14.05
C HIS A 363 6.98 -2.57 12.58
N ALA A 364 7.87 -2.15 11.69
CA ALA A 364 7.66 -2.24 10.25
C ALA A 364 8.62 -3.28 9.68
N SER A 365 8.09 -4.30 9.00
CA SER A 365 8.93 -5.26 8.28
C SER A 365 9.60 -4.55 7.10
N SER A 366 10.92 -4.52 7.13
CA SER A 366 11.71 -3.78 6.14
C SER A 366 12.07 -4.67 4.95
N PRO A 367 12.27 -4.10 3.75
CA PRO A 367 12.94 -4.79 2.68
C PRO A 367 14.37 -5.15 3.11
N VAL A 368 14.88 -6.26 2.58
CA VAL A 368 16.21 -6.76 2.93
C VAL A 368 17.31 -5.73 2.62
N ARG A 369 17.29 -5.15 1.41
CA ARG A 369 18.34 -4.25 0.92
C ARG A 369 18.35 -2.87 1.54
N LEU A 370 17.20 -2.35 1.96
CA LEU A 370 17.02 -0.93 2.31
C LEU A 370 16.57 -0.73 3.74
N LYS A 371 16.91 -1.68 4.59
CA LYS A 371 16.46 -1.73 5.97
C LYS A 371 16.66 -0.41 6.73
N GLU A 372 17.87 0.15 6.66
CA GLU A 372 18.18 1.39 7.37
C GLU A 372 17.41 2.59 6.83
N GLN A 373 17.38 2.78 5.52
CA GLN A 373 16.65 3.88 4.87
C GLN A 373 15.15 3.78 5.15
N PHE A 374 14.58 2.57 5.07
CA PHE A 374 13.19 2.30 5.35
C PHE A 374 12.82 2.64 6.80
N LEU A 375 13.61 2.17 7.77
CA LEU A 375 13.36 2.43 9.18
C LEU A 375 13.56 3.91 9.53
N ASN A 376 14.56 4.56 8.96
CA ASN A 376 14.78 6.00 9.14
C ASN A 376 13.61 6.82 8.58
N MET A 377 13.11 6.47 7.41
CA MET A 377 11.91 7.10 6.84
C MET A 377 10.70 6.96 7.78
N PHE A 378 10.45 5.77 8.34
CA PHE A 378 9.36 5.56 9.31
C PHE A 378 9.55 6.42 10.55
N GLN A 379 10.75 6.52 11.11
CA GLN A 379 11.05 7.39 12.25
C GLN A 379 10.79 8.87 11.93
N GLU A 380 11.20 9.35 10.76
CA GLU A 380 10.97 10.73 10.33
C GLU A 380 9.50 11.05 10.13
N ILE A 381 8.74 10.14 9.51
CA ILE A 381 7.30 10.30 9.25
C ILE A 381 6.52 10.49 10.55
N PHE A 382 6.85 9.72 11.58
CA PHE A 382 6.18 9.80 12.88
C PHE A 382 6.87 10.77 13.87
N SER A 383 7.82 11.58 13.40
CA SER A 383 8.42 12.64 14.20
C SER A 383 7.58 13.93 14.15
N ILE A 384 7.54 14.63 15.30
CA ILE A 384 6.90 15.93 15.44
C ILE A 384 7.98 16.92 15.90
N ASP A 385 8.13 18.00 15.17
CA ASP A 385 9.05 19.08 15.53
C ASP A 385 8.55 19.82 16.77
N VAL A 386 9.37 19.85 17.82
CA VAL A 386 9.10 20.61 19.04
C VAL A 386 9.71 21.99 18.90
N LYS A 387 8.87 23.03 18.87
CA LYS A 387 9.30 24.44 18.80
C LYS A 387 9.13 25.10 20.17
N ASN A 388 10.05 25.99 20.54
CA ASN A 388 9.93 26.82 21.72
C ASN A 388 8.87 27.95 21.51
N LYS A 389 8.65 28.77 22.54
CA LYS A 389 7.69 29.89 22.47
C LYS A 389 8.03 30.93 21.39
N ASP A 390 9.28 30.98 20.95
CA ASP A 390 9.77 31.87 19.91
C ASP A 390 9.78 31.22 18.51
N GLY A 391 9.19 30.01 18.37
CA GLY A 391 9.10 29.29 17.11
C GLY A 391 10.38 28.57 16.68
N LYS A 392 11.44 28.59 17.49
CA LYS A 392 12.73 27.93 17.17
C LYS A 392 12.65 26.45 17.53
N LEU A 393 13.15 25.61 16.61
CA LEU A 393 13.20 24.15 16.78
C LEU A 393 14.06 23.80 18.01
N THR A 394 13.51 23.08 18.96
CA THR A 394 14.19 22.66 20.19
C THR A 394 14.45 21.16 20.27
N GLY A 395 13.84 20.38 19.38
CA GLY A 395 14.00 18.93 19.31
C GLY A 395 12.91 18.27 18.47
N LYS A 396 12.96 16.94 18.38
CA LYS A 396 11.94 16.11 17.78
C LYS A 396 11.27 15.26 18.87
N ARG A 397 9.96 15.16 18.84
CA ARG A 397 9.17 14.21 19.63
C ARG A 397 8.62 13.17 18.68
N TYR A 398 8.66 11.92 19.06
CA TYR A 398 8.09 10.83 18.28
C TYR A 398 6.65 10.56 18.74
N GLU A 399 5.73 10.47 17.77
CA GLU A 399 4.33 10.09 18.01
C GLU A 399 4.26 8.60 18.37
N TYR A 400 5.08 7.79 17.69
CA TYR A 400 5.26 6.35 17.92
C TYR A 400 6.75 6.02 17.99
N GLU A 401 7.13 5.08 18.85
CA GLU A 401 8.47 4.50 18.89
C GLU A 401 8.59 3.44 17.80
N ILE A 402 9.41 3.69 16.80
CA ILE A 402 9.70 2.71 15.75
C ILE A 402 10.78 1.77 16.26
N ILE A 403 10.52 0.47 16.22
CA ILE A 403 11.49 -0.55 16.60
C ILE A 403 12.55 -0.65 15.51
N THR A 404 13.78 -0.24 15.81
CA THR A 404 14.95 -0.34 14.92
C THR A 404 15.90 -1.43 15.36
N ASP A 405 16.13 -1.53 16.67
CA ASP A 405 16.95 -2.59 17.24
C ASP A 405 16.22 -3.92 17.13
N ASN A 406 16.83 -4.88 16.44
CA ASN A 406 16.23 -6.17 16.14
C ASN A 406 14.93 -6.09 15.28
N ALA A 407 14.81 -5.07 14.43
CA ALA A 407 13.76 -5.08 13.42
C ALA A 407 14.00 -6.23 12.45
N MET A 408 12.96 -7.00 12.19
CA MET A 408 13.01 -8.09 11.23
C MET A 408 12.80 -7.55 9.81
N ASP A 409 13.60 -8.04 8.87
CA ASP A 409 13.28 -7.93 7.46
C ASP A 409 12.21 -8.94 7.04
N GLU A 410 11.66 -8.74 5.85
CA GLU A 410 10.53 -9.52 5.33
C GLU A 410 10.88 -11.01 5.21
N ALA A 411 12.07 -11.34 4.73
CA ALA A 411 12.48 -12.72 4.50
C ALA A 411 12.76 -13.49 5.82
N ILE A 412 13.44 -12.85 6.77
CA ILE A 412 13.67 -13.43 8.09
C ILE A 412 12.35 -13.62 8.84
N ALA A 413 11.39 -12.71 8.69
CA ALA A 413 10.07 -12.88 9.30
C ALA A 413 9.34 -14.13 8.75
N VAL A 414 9.39 -14.34 7.42
CA VAL A 414 8.83 -15.56 6.78
C VAL A 414 9.54 -16.81 7.27
N LEU A 415 10.89 -16.80 7.37
CA LEU A 415 11.66 -17.91 7.89
C LEU A 415 11.26 -18.23 9.34
N TYR A 416 11.20 -17.21 10.19
CA TYR A 416 10.83 -17.39 11.59
C TYR A 416 9.46 -18.05 11.76
N ASN A 417 8.47 -17.62 10.98
CA ASN A 417 7.14 -18.24 10.95
C ASN A 417 7.22 -19.73 10.52
N THR A 418 8.09 -20.04 9.56
CA THR A 418 8.31 -21.42 9.08
C THR A 418 8.95 -22.29 10.18
N ILE A 419 10.01 -21.79 10.84
CA ILE A 419 10.70 -22.48 11.93
C ILE A 419 9.74 -22.73 13.11
N GLU A 420 8.97 -21.73 13.49
CA GLU A 420 7.97 -21.83 14.56
C GLU A 420 6.96 -22.96 14.26
N ASN A 421 6.51 -23.06 13.01
CA ASN A 421 5.64 -24.15 12.59
C ASN A 421 6.34 -25.53 12.60
N GLN A 422 7.65 -25.61 12.30
CA GLN A 422 8.44 -26.84 12.43
C GLN A 422 8.55 -27.27 13.88
N ILE A 423 8.82 -26.34 14.79
CA ILE A 423 8.89 -26.59 16.24
C ILE A 423 7.54 -27.13 16.75
N LYS A 424 6.43 -26.47 16.43
CA LYS A 424 5.08 -26.91 16.82
C LYS A 424 4.72 -28.30 16.32
N LYS A 425 5.22 -28.67 15.14
CA LYS A 425 4.99 -29.99 14.55
C LYS A 425 6.01 -31.05 14.95
N GLY A 426 7.02 -30.70 15.74
CA GLY A 426 8.12 -31.58 16.11
C GLY A 426 8.96 -32.07 14.91
N ARG A 427 9.08 -31.26 13.85
CA ARG A 427 9.79 -31.62 12.60
C ARG A 427 11.18 -31.00 12.56
N TYR A 428 11.99 -31.24 13.58
CA TYR A 428 13.38 -30.81 13.67
C TYR A 428 14.20 -31.79 14.52
N ILE A 429 15.49 -31.76 14.30
CA ILE A 429 16.47 -32.50 15.15
C ILE A 429 17.22 -31.48 15.98
N GLN A 430 17.25 -31.63 17.26
CA GLN A 430 17.90 -30.71 18.18
C GLN A 430 19.40 -30.62 17.88
N GLY A 431 19.91 -29.36 17.77
CA GLY A 431 21.32 -29.07 17.54
C GLY A 431 21.81 -29.32 16.12
N GLU A 432 20.93 -29.77 15.21
CA GLU A 432 21.26 -29.90 13.80
C GLU A 432 21.18 -28.53 13.09
N GLU A 433 22.18 -28.25 12.23
CA GLU A 433 22.18 -27.05 11.40
C GLU A 433 21.34 -27.28 10.12
N TYR A 434 20.35 -26.43 9.90
CA TYR A 434 19.52 -26.41 8.70
C TYR A 434 19.89 -25.21 7.83
N SER A 435 19.83 -25.39 6.52
CA SER A 435 20.02 -24.32 5.54
C SER A 435 18.70 -24.06 4.82
N ALA A 436 18.26 -22.82 4.79
CA ALA A 436 17.02 -22.41 4.13
C ALA A 436 17.27 -21.29 3.13
N LEU A 437 16.55 -21.35 2.01
CA LEU A 437 16.45 -20.27 1.04
C LEU A 437 14.99 -19.79 1.00
N ILE A 438 14.77 -18.51 1.25
CA ILE A 438 13.46 -17.87 1.19
C ILE A 438 13.39 -17.02 -0.08
N ILE A 439 12.34 -17.22 -0.87
CA ILE A 439 12.03 -16.42 -2.05
C ILE A 439 10.66 -15.79 -1.82
N ASP A 440 10.64 -14.49 -1.54
CA ASP A 440 9.41 -13.73 -1.32
C ASP A 440 9.13 -12.84 -2.53
N CYS A 441 8.16 -13.23 -3.36
CA CYS A 441 7.76 -12.45 -4.52
C CYS A 441 6.45 -11.70 -4.22
N GLY A 442 6.60 -10.42 -3.93
CA GLY A 442 5.52 -9.48 -3.65
C GLY A 442 4.85 -8.95 -4.92
N GLY A 443 4.19 -7.80 -4.79
CA GLY A 443 3.54 -7.12 -5.92
C GLY A 443 4.50 -6.40 -6.85
N GLY A 444 5.55 -5.78 -6.33
CA GLY A 444 6.52 -5.00 -7.09
C GLY A 444 7.98 -5.44 -6.89
N THR A 445 8.25 -6.19 -5.83
CA THR A 445 9.59 -6.59 -5.43
C THR A 445 9.67 -8.10 -5.23
N THR A 446 10.88 -8.65 -5.38
CA THR A 446 11.20 -10.03 -5.01
C THR A 446 12.44 -10.01 -4.12
N ASP A 447 12.30 -10.52 -2.90
CA ASP A 447 13.36 -10.62 -1.91
C ASP A 447 13.85 -12.05 -1.77
N LEU A 448 15.18 -12.20 -1.63
CA LEU A 448 15.87 -13.47 -1.49
C LEU A 448 16.71 -13.44 -0.21
N ALA A 449 16.50 -14.39 0.68
CA ALA A 449 17.35 -14.56 1.83
C ALA A 449 17.75 -16.03 2.01
N ALA A 450 19.05 -16.25 2.18
CA ALA A 450 19.57 -17.54 2.53
C ALA A 450 20.08 -17.51 3.96
N CYS A 451 19.72 -18.49 4.75
CA CYS A 451 20.09 -18.55 6.15
C CYS A 451 20.38 -19.98 6.60
N LYS A 452 21.21 -20.05 7.62
CA LYS A 452 21.42 -21.25 8.41
C LYS A 452 20.80 -21.07 9.78
N TYR A 453 20.18 -22.09 10.32
CA TYR A 453 19.60 -22.01 11.65
C TYR A 453 19.77 -23.32 12.43
N VAL A 454 19.85 -23.17 13.76
CA VAL A 454 19.93 -24.27 14.71
C VAL A 454 18.83 -24.09 15.76
N ILE A 455 18.12 -25.18 16.03
CA ILE A 455 17.08 -25.20 17.06
C ILE A 455 17.58 -26.06 18.20
N ASP A 456 17.69 -25.48 19.42
CA ASP A 456 18.03 -26.18 20.67
C ASP A 456 16.88 -26.13 21.67
N ASN A 457 16.71 -27.23 22.37
CA ASN A 457 15.72 -27.31 23.44
C ASN A 457 16.38 -26.84 24.75
N GLY A 458 16.07 -25.63 25.18
CA GLY A 458 16.41 -25.17 26.52
C GLY A 458 15.53 -25.84 27.59
N LYS A 459 15.86 -25.63 28.87
CA LYS A 459 15.09 -26.20 30.00
C LYS A 459 13.69 -25.58 30.12
N ILE A 460 13.50 -24.35 29.68
CA ILE A 460 12.25 -23.55 29.84
C ILE A 460 11.80 -22.99 28.53
N SER A 461 12.72 -22.64 27.62
CA SER A 461 12.47 -22.01 26.33
C SER A 461 13.29 -22.69 25.23
N TYR A 462 12.83 -22.57 24.02
CA TYR A 462 13.64 -22.92 22.84
C TYR A 462 14.71 -21.86 22.60
N LYS A 463 15.88 -22.28 22.13
CA LYS A 463 16.93 -21.41 21.64
C LYS A 463 17.02 -21.55 20.14
N LEU A 464 16.96 -20.44 19.44
CA LEU A 464 17.04 -20.38 17.99
C LEU A 464 18.17 -19.45 17.58
N ASP A 465 19.23 -20.02 17.01
CA ASP A 465 20.31 -19.26 16.41
C ASP A 465 20.09 -19.21 14.88
N ILE A 466 19.93 -18.02 14.31
CA ILE A 466 19.78 -17.79 12.87
C ILE A 466 21.01 -17.02 12.37
N LYS A 467 21.65 -17.52 11.31
CA LYS A 467 22.72 -16.85 10.59
C LYS A 467 22.28 -16.60 9.18
N THR A 468 22.20 -15.36 8.75
CA THR A 468 21.94 -15.02 7.36
C THR A 468 23.22 -15.20 6.58
N SER A 469 23.21 -15.99 5.52
CA SER A 469 24.37 -16.25 4.69
C SER A 469 24.35 -15.46 3.36
N PHE A 470 23.18 -15.01 2.96
CA PHE A 470 23.00 -14.30 1.71
C PHE A 470 21.68 -13.57 1.70
N GLU A 471 21.70 -12.34 1.25
CA GLU A 471 20.53 -11.51 1.05
C GLU A 471 20.65 -10.86 -0.33
N ASN A 472 19.63 -11.00 -1.16
CA ASN A 472 19.52 -10.36 -2.47
C ASN A 472 18.06 -10.07 -2.75
N GLY A 473 17.77 -9.28 -3.74
CA GLY A 473 16.40 -9.01 -4.13
C GLY A 473 16.34 -8.27 -5.47
N ASP A 474 15.20 -8.27 -6.12
CA ASP A 474 14.90 -7.45 -7.29
C ASP A 474 13.75 -6.52 -6.94
N GLU A 475 14.05 -5.24 -6.82
CA GLU A 475 13.05 -4.22 -6.51
C GLU A 475 12.18 -3.88 -7.71
N ASN A 476 12.53 -4.41 -8.87
CA ASN A 476 11.85 -4.16 -10.13
C ASN A 476 11.08 -5.37 -10.66
N PHE A 477 11.02 -6.47 -9.94
CA PHE A 477 10.25 -7.63 -10.34
C PHE A 477 9.27 -8.08 -9.25
N GLY A 478 8.02 -8.23 -9.64
CA GLY A 478 6.94 -8.72 -8.79
C GLY A 478 5.66 -8.99 -9.59
N GLY A 479 4.56 -9.14 -8.91
CA GLY A 479 3.26 -9.41 -9.53
C GLY A 479 2.80 -8.36 -10.54
N ASN A 480 3.26 -7.12 -10.40
CA ASN A 480 2.93 -6.04 -11.34
C ASN A 480 3.60 -6.22 -12.70
N ASN A 481 4.83 -6.77 -12.74
CA ASN A 481 5.50 -7.11 -14.00
C ASN A 481 4.69 -8.14 -14.77
N LEU A 482 4.23 -9.18 -14.05
CA LEU A 482 3.40 -10.21 -14.63
C LEU A 482 2.06 -9.64 -15.14
N THR A 483 1.44 -8.75 -14.38
CA THR A 483 0.20 -8.08 -14.81
C THR A 483 0.44 -7.21 -16.04
N TYR A 484 1.54 -6.44 -16.06
CA TYR A 484 1.88 -5.60 -17.21
C TYR A 484 2.09 -6.45 -18.48
N ARG A 485 2.80 -7.55 -18.38
CA ARG A 485 3.03 -8.46 -19.50
C ARG A 485 1.71 -9.04 -20.03
N LEU A 486 0.80 -9.42 -19.15
CA LEU A 486 -0.54 -9.86 -19.54
C LEU A 486 -1.38 -8.72 -20.12
N MET A 487 -1.21 -7.49 -19.63
CA MET A 487 -1.86 -6.32 -20.21
C MET A 487 -1.39 -6.05 -21.64
N GLN A 488 -0.09 -6.19 -21.91
CA GLN A 488 0.45 -6.08 -23.28
C GLN A 488 -0.21 -7.12 -24.19
N TYR A 489 -0.25 -8.38 -23.75
CA TYR A 489 -0.88 -9.45 -24.51
C TYR A 489 -2.36 -9.17 -24.77
N LEU A 490 -3.12 -8.82 -23.73
CA LEU A 490 -4.54 -8.50 -23.82
C LEU A 490 -4.80 -7.34 -24.79
N LYS A 491 -4.00 -6.26 -24.70
CA LYS A 491 -4.09 -5.11 -25.59
C LYS A 491 -3.90 -5.48 -27.06
N VAL A 492 -2.90 -6.33 -27.36
CA VAL A 492 -2.64 -6.81 -28.73
C VAL A 492 -3.81 -7.62 -29.27
N VAL A 493 -4.34 -8.56 -28.46
CA VAL A 493 -5.50 -9.38 -28.83
C VAL A 493 -6.73 -8.51 -29.13
N LEU A 494 -7.01 -7.53 -28.26
CA LEU A 494 -8.14 -6.64 -28.45
C LEU A 494 -7.94 -5.69 -29.64
N ALA A 495 -6.74 -5.19 -29.85
CA ALA A 495 -6.44 -4.31 -30.96
C ALA A 495 -6.58 -5.04 -32.32
N GLU A 496 -6.20 -6.32 -32.42
CA GLU A 496 -6.48 -7.13 -33.62
C GLU A 496 -7.98 -7.18 -33.90
N LYS A 497 -8.82 -7.43 -32.87
CA LYS A 497 -10.29 -7.51 -33.02
C LYS A 497 -10.93 -6.19 -33.42
N TYR A 498 -10.34 -5.07 -33.05
CA TYR A 498 -10.89 -3.73 -33.37
C TYR A 498 -10.24 -3.11 -34.62
N SER A 499 -9.19 -3.75 -35.18
CA SER A 499 -8.51 -3.30 -36.38
C SER A 499 -9.30 -3.70 -37.65
N GLU A 500 -9.61 -2.73 -38.49
CA GLU A 500 -10.23 -2.99 -39.79
C GLU A 500 -9.24 -3.49 -40.85
N ASN A 501 -7.93 -3.26 -40.68
CA ASN A 501 -6.91 -3.40 -41.71
C ASN A 501 -5.93 -4.58 -41.52
N ASN A 502 -6.14 -5.46 -40.58
CA ASN A 502 -5.22 -6.59 -40.25
C ASN A 502 -3.74 -6.17 -40.07
N GLU A 503 -3.49 -4.98 -39.55
CA GLU A 503 -2.12 -4.49 -39.30
C GLU A 503 -1.44 -5.16 -38.09
N ILE A 504 -2.25 -5.75 -37.19
CA ILE A 504 -1.82 -6.43 -35.97
C ILE A 504 -2.02 -7.93 -36.13
N SER A 505 -1.05 -8.72 -35.71
CA SER A 505 -1.13 -10.17 -35.71
C SER A 505 -0.93 -10.76 -34.31
N VAL A 506 -1.89 -11.53 -33.87
CA VAL A 506 -1.78 -12.32 -32.62
C VAL A 506 -1.09 -13.68 -32.87
N ASN A 507 -0.84 -14.06 -34.13
CA ASN A 507 -0.15 -15.30 -34.42
C ASN A 507 1.33 -15.21 -34.03
N ASP A 508 1.82 -16.22 -33.33
CA ASP A 508 3.24 -16.35 -32.97
C ASP A 508 3.80 -15.17 -32.14
N LEU A 509 2.99 -14.59 -31.25
CA LEU A 509 3.49 -13.57 -30.30
C LEU A 509 4.64 -14.10 -29.46
N ILE A 510 4.61 -15.39 -29.11
CA ILE A 510 5.72 -16.14 -28.52
C ILE A 510 5.94 -17.39 -29.37
N PRO A 511 6.86 -17.33 -30.37
CA PRO A 511 6.99 -18.38 -31.37
C PRO A 511 7.74 -19.63 -30.89
N TYR A 512 8.00 -19.72 -29.59
CA TYR A 512 8.75 -20.83 -28.99
C TYR A 512 7.83 -21.78 -28.24
N ASP A 513 8.13 -23.07 -28.31
CA ASP A 513 7.48 -24.08 -27.49
C ASP A 513 8.00 -24.00 -26.03
N ASN A 514 7.18 -24.44 -25.07
CA ASN A 514 7.51 -24.38 -23.64
C ASN A 514 8.89 -24.95 -23.29
N ASP A 515 9.32 -26.02 -23.99
CA ASP A 515 10.59 -26.68 -23.76
C ASP A 515 11.81 -25.89 -24.34
N MET A 516 11.54 -24.94 -25.25
CA MET A 516 12.56 -24.13 -25.89
C MET A 516 12.78 -22.79 -25.18
N ILE A 517 11.81 -22.33 -24.39
CA ILE A 517 11.80 -20.98 -23.75
C ILE A 517 13.07 -20.79 -22.92
N TYR A 518 13.42 -21.73 -22.07
CA TYR A 518 14.59 -21.64 -21.20
C TYR A 518 15.88 -21.52 -21.97
N LYS A 519 16.04 -22.37 -22.99
CA LYS A 519 17.21 -22.34 -23.85
C LYS A 519 17.36 -21.02 -24.59
N VAL A 520 16.27 -20.48 -25.09
CA VAL A 520 16.30 -19.19 -25.82
C VAL A 520 16.67 -18.05 -24.87
N ILE A 521 16.13 -18.05 -23.64
CA ILE A 521 16.50 -17.06 -22.63
C ILE A 521 17.98 -17.20 -22.26
N ASP A 522 18.50 -18.43 -22.13
CA ASP A 522 19.91 -18.68 -21.80
C ASP A 522 20.86 -18.19 -22.87
N GLU A 523 20.50 -18.37 -24.15
CA GLU A 523 21.38 -18.05 -25.28
C GLU A 523 21.23 -16.59 -25.76
N TYR A 524 20.03 -16.01 -25.69
CA TYR A 524 19.72 -14.75 -26.37
C TYR A 524 19.04 -13.69 -25.47
N GLY A 525 18.76 -14.02 -24.21
CA GLY A 525 18.04 -13.12 -23.29
C GLY A 525 16.52 -13.16 -23.44
N ILE A 526 15.84 -12.52 -22.48
CA ILE A 526 14.36 -12.49 -22.41
C ILE A 526 13.76 -11.61 -23.52
N GLU A 527 14.47 -10.61 -23.99
CA GLU A 527 14.05 -9.69 -25.05
C GLU A 527 13.74 -10.45 -26.33
N LYS A 528 14.47 -11.54 -26.59
CA LYS A 528 14.23 -12.38 -27.77
C LYS A 528 12.91 -13.12 -27.70
N ILE A 529 12.45 -13.49 -26.51
CA ILE A 529 11.15 -14.15 -26.32
C ILE A 529 10.01 -13.20 -26.65
N PHE A 530 10.12 -11.95 -26.21
CA PHE A 530 9.04 -10.98 -26.32
C PHE A 530 9.14 -10.03 -27.54
N GLU A 531 10.13 -10.19 -28.39
CA GLU A 531 10.36 -9.36 -29.58
C GLU A 531 9.10 -9.14 -30.43
N ASN A 532 8.35 -10.22 -30.67
CA ASN A 532 7.11 -10.11 -31.45
C ASN A 532 5.99 -9.44 -30.64
N LEU A 533 5.81 -9.81 -29.38
CA LEU A 533 4.80 -9.21 -28.51
C LEU A 533 5.03 -7.70 -28.37
N ASP A 534 6.25 -7.27 -28.09
CA ASP A 534 6.60 -5.87 -27.92
C ASP A 534 6.37 -5.07 -29.22
N ARG A 535 6.72 -5.65 -30.35
CA ARG A 535 6.46 -5.03 -31.66
C ARG A 535 4.97 -4.85 -31.94
N GLU A 536 4.15 -5.86 -31.71
CA GLU A 536 2.70 -5.78 -31.92
C GLU A 536 2.03 -4.91 -30.87
N TYR A 537 2.55 -4.85 -29.64
CA TYR A 537 2.10 -3.95 -28.59
C TYR A 537 2.31 -2.48 -29.00
N GLU A 538 3.48 -2.11 -29.54
CA GLU A 538 3.70 -0.75 -30.03
C GLU A 538 2.77 -0.38 -31.21
N LYS A 539 2.48 -1.32 -32.12
CA LYS A 539 1.50 -1.09 -33.18
C LYS A 539 0.08 -0.89 -32.62
N SER A 540 -0.28 -1.63 -31.58
CA SER A 540 -1.60 -1.56 -30.95
C SER A 540 -1.89 -0.20 -30.32
N GLU A 541 -0.86 0.60 -30.02
CA GLU A 541 -1.00 1.97 -29.49
C GLU A 541 -1.76 2.90 -30.44
N LYS A 542 -1.74 2.62 -31.76
CA LYS A 542 -2.52 3.39 -32.75
C LYS A 542 -4.02 3.11 -32.67
N ILE A 543 -4.40 1.94 -32.15
CA ILE A 543 -5.80 1.49 -32.10
C ILE A 543 -6.37 1.68 -30.68
N ILE A 544 -5.64 1.21 -29.68
CA ILE A 544 -5.98 1.35 -28.25
C ILE A 544 -4.85 2.13 -27.57
N PRO A 545 -4.87 3.45 -27.60
CA PRO A 545 -3.82 4.24 -26.95
C PRO A 545 -3.90 4.10 -25.43
N THR A 546 -2.74 3.93 -24.78
CA THR A 546 -2.60 3.78 -23.33
C THR A 546 -1.54 4.72 -22.74
N LYS A 547 -0.61 5.24 -23.56
CA LYS A 547 0.51 6.09 -23.13
C LYS A 547 0.04 7.54 -22.88
N TYR A 548 -0.48 7.80 -21.68
CA TYR A 548 -1.11 9.09 -21.34
C TYR A 548 -0.11 10.17 -20.87
N SER A 549 1.15 9.83 -20.55
CA SER A 549 2.18 10.81 -20.14
C SER A 549 2.46 11.89 -21.19
N LYS A 550 2.22 11.58 -22.46
CA LYS A 550 2.44 12.49 -23.60
C LYS A 550 1.57 13.77 -23.59
N PHE A 551 0.57 13.81 -22.71
CA PHE A 551 -0.38 14.92 -22.67
C PHE A 551 -0.03 15.90 -21.54
N GLU A 552 0.36 17.12 -21.90
CA GLU A 552 0.61 18.21 -20.95
C GLU A 552 -0.66 18.61 -20.20
N ASN A 553 -1.78 18.66 -20.92
CA ASN A 553 -3.08 18.98 -20.32
C ASN A 553 -3.76 17.72 -19.77
N LYS A 554 -3.57 17.45 -18.50
CA LYS A 554 -4.18 16.36 -17.76
C LYS A 554 -5.71 16.47 -17.62
N MET A 555 -6.30 17.60 -17.98
CA MET A 555 -7.76 17.82 -17.97
C MET A 555 -8.39 17.58 -19.36
N SER A 556 -7.60 17.31 -20.39
CA SER A 556 -8.12 17.05 -21.73
C SER A 556 -8.92 15.75 -21.79
N GLU A 557 -9.94 15.72 -22.64
CA GLU A 557 -10.75 14.52 -22.87
C GLU A 557 -9.91 13.35 -23.38
N SER A 558 -8.96 13.63 -24.27
CA SER A 558 -8.03 12.63 -24.81
C SER A 558 -7.18 12.00 -23.71
N TYR A 559 -6.60 12.81 -22.82
CA TYR A 559 -5.84 12.32 -21.67
C TYR A 559 -6.68 11.36 -20.81
N ARG A 560 -7.92 11.76 -20.48
CA ARG A 560 -8.81 10.93 -19.65
C ARG A 560 -9.14 9.61 -20.31
N LYS A 561 -9.47 9.63 -21.61
CA LYS A 561 -9.80 8.40 -22.37
C LYS A 561 -8.62 7.45 -22.46
N ILE A 562 -7.42 7.96 -22.71
CA ILE A 562 -6.20 7.15 -22.82
C ILE A 562 -5.82 6.58 -21.44
N LYS A 563 -5.92 7.39 -20.39
CA LYS A 563 -5.70 6.94 -19.01
C LYS A 563 -6.72 5.87 -18.60
N ASN A 564 -8.00 6.06 -18.97
CA ASN A 564 -9.03 5.05 -18.75
C ASN A 564 -8.67 3.72 -19.44
N ASN A 565 -8.23 3.74 -20.71
CA ASN A 565 -7.80 2.54 -21.42
C ASN A 565 -6.73 1.77 -20.65
N PHE A 566 -5.71 2.48 -20.15
CA PHE A 566 -4.64 1.87 -19.38
C PHE A 566 -5.18 1.14 -18.14
N TYR A 567 -5.98 1.81 -17.33
CA TYR A 567 -6.49 1.21 -16.08
C TYR A 567 -7.50 0.09 -16.34
N MET A 568 -8.34 0.21 -17.37
CA MET A 568 -9.28 -0.86 -17.76
C MET A 568 -8.54 -2.12 -18.20
N LEU A 569 -7.50 -1.97 -19.02
CA LEU A 569 -6.67 -3.10 -19.46
C LEU A 569 -5.86 -3.70 -18.32
N TRP A 570 -5.33 -2.85 -17.43
CA TRP A 570 -4.63 -3.31 -16.24
C TRP A 570 -5.52 -4.16 -15.34
N GLU A 571 -6.72 -3.68 -15.04
CA GLU A 571 -7.68 -4.40 -14.21
C GLU A 571 -8.11 -5.72 -14.85
N ALA A 572 -8.38 -5.72 -16.16
CA ALA A 572 -8.71 -6.95 -16.87
C ALA A 572 -7.55 -7.96 -16.84
N ALA A 573 -6.31 -7.51 -17.01
CA ALA A 573 -5.12 -8.36 -16.92
C ALA A 573 -4.89 -8.90 -15.51
N GLU A 574 -5.10 -8.08 -14.49
CA GLU A 574 -4.99 -8.50 -13.08
C GLU A 574 -6.06 -9.54 -12.72
N ASN A 575 -7.30 -9.35 -13.19
CA ASN A 575 -8.36 -10.31 -13.01
C ASN A 575 -8.08 -11.62 -13.77
N MET A 576 -7.58 -11.54 -15.00
CA MET A 576 -7.16 -12.70 -15.78
C MET A 576 -6.09 -13.51 -15.05
N LYS A 577 -5.06 -12.85 -14.53
CA LYS A 577 -4.00 -13.48 -13.72
C LYS A 577 -4.58 -14.21 -12.50
N LYS A 578 -5.45 -13.56 -11.75
CA LYS A 578 -6.09 -14.15 -10.56
C LYS A 578 -6.94 -15.36 -10.93
N GLU A 579 -7.76 -15.24 -11.96
CA GLU A 579 -8.71 -16.27 -12.37
C GLU A 579 -8.04 -17.56 -12.87
N PHE A 580 -6.95 -17.48 -13.61
CA PHE A 580 -6.25 -18.66 -14.10
C PHE A 580 -5.48 -19.41 -13.01
N PHE A 581 -5.04 -18.73 -11.97
CA PHE A 581 -4.22 -19.32 -10.91
C PHE A 581 -4.93 -19.47 -9.56
N THR A 582 -6.29 -19.39 -9.57
CA THR A 582 -7.08 -19.84 -8.43
C THR A 582 -7.13 -21.37 -8.38
N SER A 583 -7.49 -21.92 -7.23
CA SER A 583 -7.44 -23.36 -6.89
C SER A 583 -8.22 -24.31 -7.81
N ASP A 584 -9.02 -23.83 -8.74
CA ASP A 584 -9.97 -24.64 -9.51
C ASP A 584 -9.42 -25.16 -10.86
N GLY A 585 -8.14 -24.92 -11.18
CA GLY A 585 -7.52 -25.44 -12.40
C GLY A 585 -8.22 -25.00 -13.69
N ARG A 586 -8.58 -23.77 -13.81
CA ARG A 586 -9.27 -23.20 -14.97
C ARG A 586 -8.38 -23.24 -16.20
N LEU A 587 -8.89 -23.79 -17.29
CA LEU A 587 -8.14 -23.95 -18.53
C LEU A 587 -8.44 -22.85 -19.55
N ARG A 588 -9.67 -22.30 -19.52
CA ARG A 588 -10.15 -21.28 -20.46
C ARG A 588 -11.02 -20.29 -19.74
N THR A 589 -10.87 -19.01 -20.08
CA THR A 589 -11.74 -17.94 -19.59
C THR A 589 -12.17 -17.00 -20.70
N ARG A 590 -13.36 -16.42 -20.51
CA ARG A 590 -13.89 -15.32 -21.30
C ARG A 590 -14.33 -14.21 -20.37
N PHE A 591 -14.15 -12.99 -20.78
CA PHE A 591 -14.68 -11.84 -20.04
C PHE A 591 -16.10 -11.51 -20.49
N ASP A 592 -16.97 -11.23 -19.54
CA ASP A 592 -18.32 -10.75 -19.83
C ASP A 592 -18.82 -9.83 -18.72
N ILE A 593 -19.73 -8.93 -19.08
CA ILE A 593 -20.49 -8.14 -18.12
C ILE A 593 -21.65 -9.03 -17.64
N PRO A 594 -22.00 -9.04 -16.33
CA PRO A 594 -22.95 -9.98 -15.78
C PRO A 594 -24.29 -9.96 -16.53
N LYS A 595 -24.48 -10.89 -17.44
CA LYS A 595 -25.80 -11.26 -18.01
C LYS A 595 -25.90 -12.77 -17.97
N ILE A 596 -27.07 -13.25 -17.60
CA ILE A 596 -27.42 -14.68 -17.55
C ILE A 596 -27.05 -15.32 -18.88
N MET A 597 -25.97 -16.08 -18.95
CA MET A 597 -25.57 -16.85 -20.11
C MET A 597 -25.52 -18.34 -19.78
N GLU A 598 -25.82 -19.16 -20.80
CA GLU A 598 -25.68 -20.64 -20.73
C GLU A 598 -24.21 -20.99 -20.44
N ARG A 599 -23.98 -21.79 -19.42
CA ARG A 599 -22.64 -22.21 -18.99
C ARG A 599 -22.18 -23.38 -19.86
N GLU A 600 -21.15 -23.16 -20.66
CA GLU A 600 -20.36 -24.27 -21.21
C GLU A 600 -19.55 -24.91 -20.06
N LYS A 601 -19.48 -26.25 -20.03
CA LYS A 601 -18.87 -26.98 -18.91
C LYS A 601 -17.41 -26.64 -18.64
N ASP A 602 -16.64 -26.22 -19.66
CA ASP A 602 -15.22 -26.04 -19.59
C ASP A 602 -14.76 -24.56 -19.80
N LEU A 603 -15.72 -23.63 -19.90
CA LEU A 603 -15.46 -22.22 -20.07
C LEU A 603 -15.86 -21.46 -18.80
N HIS A 604 -14.88 -20.82 -18.19
CA HIS A 604 -15.13 -19.89 -17.08
C HIS A 604 -15.48 -18.51 -17.64
N ILE A 605 -16.39 -17.83 -17.00
CA ILE A 605 -16.72 -16.44 -17.32
C ILE A 605 -16.16 -15.57 -16.18
N THR A 606 -15.19 -14.74 -16.53
CA THR A 606 -14.66 -13.71 -15.63
C THR A 606 -15.55 -12.49 -15.74
N GLU A 607 -16.23 -12.14 -14.66
CA GLU A 607 -17.12 -11.01 -14.61
C GLU A 607 -16.35 -9.69 -14.59
N LEU A 608 -16.66 -8.81 -15.53
CA LEU A 608 -16.21 -7.43 -15.52
C LEU A 608 -17.33 -6.54 -14.97
N LYS A 609 -17.05 -5.71 -13.97
CA LYS A 609 -18.05 -4.75 -13.43
C LYS A 609 -18.46 -3.73 -14.47
N THR A 610 -17.48 -3.24 -15.21
CA THR A 610 -17.67 -2.31 -16.32
C THR A 610 -16.69 -2.60 -17.46
N TRP A 611 -17.01 -2.15 -18.67
CA TRP A 611 -16.10 -2.19 -19.79
C TRP A 611 -16.33 -0.98 -20.70
N ASN A 612 -15.35 -0.10 -20.79
CA ASN A 612 -15.36 1.09 -21.62
C ASN A 612 -13.97 1.33 -22.19
N ILE A 613 -13.70 0.79 -23.36
CA ILE A 613 -12.44 1.04 -24.09
C ILE A 613 -12.66 2.07 -25.17
N HIS A 614 -11.73 3.02 -25.28
CA HIS A 614 -11.73 4.08 -26.26
C HIS A 614 -10.72 3.76 -27.36
N ILE A 615 -11.23 3.33 -28.53
CA ILE A 615 -10.39 3.03 -29.71
C ILE A 615 -10.28 4.23 -30.62
N MET A 616 -9.17 4.34 -31.35
CA MET A 616 -8.95 5.34 -32.39
C MET A 616 -9.45 4.81 -33.74
N GLU A 617 -10.44 5.47 -34.31
CA GLU A 617 -10.99 5.19 -35.62
C GLU A 617 -11.07 6.51 -36.41
N ASN A 618 -10.34 6.60 -37.52
CA ASN A 618 -10.27 7.83 -38.37
C ASN A 618 -9.93 9.10 -37.54
N ASP A 619 -8.89 9.04 -36.71
CA ASP A 619 -8.43 10.11 -35.81
C ASP A 619 -9.48 10.60 -34.78
N LYS A 620 -10.49 9.79 -34.50
CA LYS A 620 -11.50 10.07 -33.48
C LYS A 620 -11.65 8.91 -32.51
N PHE A 621 -11.94 9.26 -31.27
CA PHE A 621 -12.24 8.23 -30.26
C PHE A 621 -13.65 7.67 -30.45
N LYS A 622 -13.73 6.35 -30.49
CA LYS A 622 -14.97 5.58 -30.42
C LYS A 622 -14.94 4.73 -29.15
N THR A 623 -15.98 4.80 -28.37
CA THR A 623 -16.09 4.01 -27.13
C THR A 623 -16.74 2.68 -27.40
N ILE A 624 -16.14 1.60 -26.94
CA ILE A 624 -16.62 0.23 -27.01
C ILE A 624 -17.03 -0.22 -25.62
N ASN A 625 -18.31 -0.45 -25.41
CA ASN A 625 -18.90 -0.82 -24.12
C ASN A 625 -19.16 -2.33 -23.95
N LYS A 626 -18.69 -3.13 -24.90
CA LYS A 626 -18.84 -4.58 -24.85
C LYS A 626 -17.48 -5.22 -25.07
N PHE A 627 -17.12 -6.15 -24.17
CA PHE A 627 -15.93 -6.97 -24.38
C PHE A 627 -16.16 -7.87 -25.60
N PRO A 628 -15.18 -8.05 -26.50
CA PRO A 628 -15.31 -8.92 -27.65
C PRO A 628 -15.45 -10.38 -27.22
N ASP A 629 -16.05 -11.19 -28.08
CA ASP A 629 -16.19 -12.63 -27.83
C ASP A 629 -14.87 -13.34 -28.09
N GLU A 630 -13.99 -13.29 -27.09
CA GLU A 630 -12.65 -13.84 -27.14
C GLU A 630 -12.41 -14.79 -25.96
N ILE A 631 -11.78 -15.92 -26.23
CA ILE A 631 -11.47 -16.95 -25.24
C ILE A 631 -9.96 -17.00 -25.02
N PHE A 632 -9.54 -16.78 -23.78
CA PHE A 632 -8.15 -16.88 -23.37
C PHE A 632 -7.87 -18.26 -22.81
N THR A 633 -6.70 -18.82 -23.11
CA THR A 633 -6.29 -20.14 -22.62
C THR A 633 -5.14 -20.06 -21.63
N ILE A 634 -5.12 -20.94 -20.65
CA ILE A 634 -4.04 -20.99 -19.65
C ILE A 634 -2.69 -21.22 -20.32
N LYS A 635 -2.61 -21.98 -21.42
CA LYS A 635 -1.34 -22.29 -22.11
C LYS A 635 -0.63 -21.05 -22.62
N GLU A 636 -1.39 -20.08 -23.15
CA GLU A 636 -0.83 -18.81 -23.64
C GLU A 636 -0.33 -17.97 -22.47
N ILE A 637 -1.12 -17.91 -21.40
CA ILE A 637 -0.78 -17.16 -20.19
C ILE A 637 0.47 -17.77 -19.51
N GLU A 638 0.54 -19.08 -19.38
CA GLU A 638 1.71 -19.77 -18.82
C GLU A 638 2.98 -19.52 -19.61
N LYS A 639 2.95 -19.55 -20.94
CA LYS A 639 4.14 -19.24 -21.76
C LYS A 639 4.70 -17.85 -21.43
N ILE A 640 3.82 -16.87 -21.33
CA ILE A 640 4.16 -15.48 -21.02
C ILE A 640 4.81 -15.42 -19.63
N LEU A 641 4.11 -15.90 -18.61
CA LEU A 641 4.56 -15.81 -17.23
C LEU A 641 5.80 -16.66 -16.95
N LYS A 642 5.90 -17.83 -17.56
CA LYS A 642 7.03 -18.74 -17.45
C LYS A 642 8.34 -18.08 -17.89
N SER A 643 8.30 -17.31 -18.96
CA SER A 643 9.47 -16.58 -19.48
C SER A 643 9.98 -15.53 -18.50
N ASP A 644 9.08 -14.68 -17.99
CA ASP A 644 9.44 -13.64 -17.03
C ASP A 644 9.94 -14.24 -15.70
N ILE A 645 9.26 -15.27 -15.18
CA ILE A 645 9.63 -15.93 -13.94
C ILE A 645 10.98 -16.64 -14.07
N TYR A 646 11.22 -17.32 -15.19
CA TYR A 646 12.50 -17.98 -15.42
C TYR A 646 13.66 -17.00 -15.51
N SER A 647 13.47 -15.91 -16.26
CA SER A 647 14.50 -14.87 -16.39
C SER A 647 14.87 -14.28 -15.03
N MET A 648 13.87 -14.00 -14.19
CA MET A 648 14.07 -13.47 -12.84
C MET A 648 14.79 -14.48 -11.94
N LEU A 649 14.31 -15.74 -11.85
CA LEU A 649 14.94 -16.76 -11.01
C LEU A 649 16.35 -17.08 -11.48
N ARG A 650 16.59 -17.10 -12.79
CA ARG A 650 17.93 -17.27 -13.36
C ARG A 650 18.89 -16.17 -12.90
N LYS A 651 18.46 -14.92 -12.98
CA LYS A 651 19.26 -13.77 -12.51
C LYS A 651 19.75 -13.97 -11.06
N PHE A 652 18.92 -14.51 -10.20
CA PHE A 652 19.27 -14.74 -8.79
C PHE A 652 20.01 -16.03 -8.53
N LEU A 653 19.60 -17.13 -9.14
CA LEU A 653 20.01 -18.47 -8.75
C LEU A 653 21.15 -19.02 -9.58
N ASN A 654 21.45 -18.45 -10.75
CA ASN A 654 22.41 -19.04 -11.71
C ASN A 654 23.81 -19.20 -11.11
N THR A 655 24.32 -18.20 -10.39
CA THR A 655 25.64 -18.29 -9.74
C THR A 655 25.68 -19.41 -8.73
N TYR A 656 24.67 -19.51 -7.88
CA TYR A 656 24.54 -20.56 -6.86
C TYR A 656 24.33 -21.93 -7.45
N TYR A 657 23.60 -22.01 -8.57
CA TYR A 657 23.38 -23.26 -9.31
C TYR A 657 24.69 -23.77 -9.92
N LYS A 658 25.44 -22.90 -10.61
CA LYS A 658 26.73 -23.25 -11.23
C LYS A 658 27.78 -23.70 -10.22
N GLU A 659 27.76 -23.10 -9.02
CA GLU A 659 28.69 -23.47 -7.94
C GLU A 659 28.20 -24.68 -7.10
N GLY A 660 27.02 -25.21 -7.39
CA GLY A 660 26.42 -26.34 -6.67
C GLY A 660 25.86 -26.01 -5.30
N MET A 661 25.85 -24.73 -4.88
CA MET A 661 25.44 -24.30 -3.56
C MET A 661 23.94 -24.49 -3.31
N LEU A 662 23.11 -24.47 -4.35
CA LEU A 662 21.67 -24.69 -4.20
C LEU A 662 21.32 -26.05 -3.63
N PHE A 663 22.20 -27.06 -3.81
CA PHE A 663 21.99 -28.40 -3.28
C PHE A 663 22.36 -28.56 -1.81
N GLU A 664 22.96 -27.53 -1.20
CA GLU A 664 23.27 -27.46 0.23
C GLU A 664 22.08 -27.05 1.09
N TYR A 665 21.03 -26.49 0.47
CA TYR A 665 19.82 -26.10 1.20
C TYR A 665 18.97 -27.32 1.55
N SER A 666 18.50 -27.36 2.80
CA SER A 666 17.53 -28.35 3.27
C SER A 666 16.08 -27.95 2.95
N LEU A 667 15.85 -26.64 2.72
CA LEU A 667 14.52 -26.06 2.51
C LEU A 667 14.59 -24.86 1.58
N ILE A 668 13.71 -24.83 0.58
CA ILE A 668 13.44 -23.64 -0.24
C ILE A 668 11.99 -23.25 -0.05
N LYS A 669 11.76 -22.08 0.52
CA LYS A 669 10.43 -21.57 0.85
C LYS A 669 10.00 -20.49 -0.12
N LEU A 670 8.84 -20.69 -0.75
CA LEU A 670 8.15 -19.66 -1.54
C LEU A 670 7.18 -18.89 -0.66
N SER A 671 7.23 -17.56 -0.73
CA SER A 671 6.36 -16.62 -0.04
C SER A 671 5.93 -15.49 -0.97
N GLY A 672 4.96 -14.67 -0.53
CA GLY A 672 4.38 -13.59 -1.33
C GLY A 672 3.26 -14.07 -2.27
N GLN A 673 2.32 -13.17 -2.56
CA GLN A 673 1.11 -13.52 -3.33
C GLN A 673 1.41 -13.97 -4.75
N SER A 674 2.46 -13.46 -5.37
CA SER A 674 2.82 -13.81 -6.75
C SER A 674 3.31 -15.26 -6.88
N THR A 675 3.84 -15.85 -5.82
CA THR A 675 4.30 -17.26 -5.81
C THR A 675 3.15 -18.28 -5.78
N LYS A 676 1.89 -17.82 -5.66
CA LYS A 676 0.69 -18.67 -5.86
C LYS A 676 0.59 -19.21 -7.28
N ILE A 677 1.18 -18.49 -8.23
CA ILE A 677 1.25 -18.93 -9.61
C ILE A 677 2.06 -20.24 -9.68
N SER A 678 1.42 -21.34 -10.06
CA SER A 678 2.03 -22.67 -10.11
C SER A 678 3.30 -22.70 -10.96
N THR A 679 3.38 -21.85 -11.96
CA THR A 679 4.55 -21.66 -12.82
C THR A 679 5.83 -21.31 -12.04
N PHE A 680 5.74 -20.61 -10.88
CA PHE A 680 6.91 -20.38 -10.03
C PHE A 680 7.53 -21.68 -9.54
N GLN A 681 6.69 -22.60 -9.07
CA GLN A 681 7.16 -23.91 -8.60
C GLN A 681 7.75 -24.74 -9.75
N GLU A 682 7.12 -24.69 -10.92
CA GLU A 682 7.62 -25.42 -12.10
C GLU A 682 8.97 -24.91 -12.57
N VAL A 683 9.10 -23.59 -12.66
CA VAL A 683 10.38 -22.96 -13.06
C VAL A 683 11.46 -23.21 -12.03
N LEU A 684 11.15 -23.16 -10.73
CA LEU A 684 12.13 -23.40 -9.68
C LEU A 684 12.69 -24.84 -9.73
N LYS A 685 11.93 -25.81 -10.21
CA LYS A 685 12.38 -27.20 -10.42
C LYS A 685 13.49 -27.34 -11.46
N GLU A 686 13.70 -26.37 -12.33
CA GLU A 686 14.84 -26.33 -13.25
C GLU A 686 16.18 -26.10 -12.54
N PHE A 687 16.14 -25.47 -11.35
CA PHE A 687 17.33 -25.17 -10.56
C PHE A 687 17.54 -26.14 -9.41
N VAL A 688 16.47 -26.69 -8.82
CA VAL A 688 16.52 -27.51 -7.60
C VAL A 688 15.55 -28.68 -7.64
N PRO A 689 15.86 -29.80 -6.97
CA PRO A 689 14.94 -30.91 -6.83
C PRO A 689 13.64 -30.50 -6.13
N GLY A 690 12.50 -30.90 -6.67
CA GLY A 690 11.18 -30.50 -6.14
C GLY A 690 10.92 -30.85 -4.67
N LYS A 691 11.61 -31.88 -4.12
CA LYS A 691 11.53 -32.27 -2.69
C LYS A 691 12.06 -31.20 -1.72
N MET A 692 12.91 -30.29 -2.22
CA MET A 692 13.49 -29.21 -1.43
C MET A 692 12.56 -28.00 -1.35
N ILE A 693 11.57 -27.92 -2.25
CA ILE A 693 10.63 -26.81 -2.32
C ILE A 693 9.49 -27.04 -1.34
N GLU A 694 9.42 -26.22 -0.29
CA GLU A 694 8.24 -26.20 0.57
C GLU A 694 7.17 -25.30 -0.04
N TYR A 695 6.16 -25.95 -0.58
CA TYR A 695 4.96 -25.30 -1.08
C TYR A 695 3.78 -25.73 -0.20
N LYS A 696 3.01 -24.74 0.29
CA LYS A 696 1.79 -25.01 1.01
C LYS A 696 0.66 -25.08 -0.01
N GLU A 697 0.07 -26.26 -0.21
CA GLU A 697 -1.21 -26.36 -0.92
C GLU A 697 -2.22 -25.47 -0.18
N LEU A 698 -2.69 -24.43 -0.85
CA LEU A 698 -3.64 -23.48 -0.27
C LEU A 698 -4.97 -24.20 -0.06
N SER A 699 -5.48 -24.20 1.14
CA SER A 699 -6.86 -24.57 1.40
C SER A 699 -7.75 -23.48 0.78
N HIS A 700 -8.88 -23.87 0.20
CA HIS A 700 -9.87 -23.00 -0.50
C HIS A 700 -10.40 -21.81 0.33
N ARG A 701 -9.91 -21.57 1.55
CA ARG A 701 -10.44 -20.57 2.49
C ARG A 701 -9.54 -19.35 2.72
N ASP A 702 -8.25 -19.41 2.37
CA ASP A 702 -7.31 -18.40 2.81
C ASP A 702 -6.57 -17.71 1.64
N ASP A 703 -7.28 -16.79 0.96
CA ASP A 703 -6.76 -16.03 -0.18
C ASP A 703 -5.51 -15.19 0.15
N TYR A 704 -5.24 -14.90 1.45
CA TYR A 704 -4.18 -13.97 1.86
C TYR A 704 -3.10 -14.57 2.74
N GLU A 705 -3.14 -15.87 3.02
CA GLU A 705 -2.22 -16.54 3.95
C GLU A 705 -0.73 -16.32 3.61
N LEU A 706 -0.37 -16.35 2.32
CA LEU A 706 1.02 -16.11 1.91
C LEU A 706 1.47 -14.67 2.15
N LYS A 707 0.55 -13.69 2.03
CA LYS A 707 0.84 -12.28 2.35
C LYS A 707 1.01 -12.07 3.85
N LEU A 708 0.26 -12.79 4.67
CA LEU A 708 0.31 -12.65 6.12
C LEU A 708 1.51 -13.40 6.76
N ASN A 709 2.21 -14.26 6.03
CA ASN A 709 3.36 -15.01 6.57
C ASN A 709 4.46 -14.11 7.14
N CYS A 710 4.78 -13.02 6.47
CA CYS A 710 5.75 -12.05 6.94
C CYS A 710 5.26 -11.36 8.24
N LEU A 711 4.02 -10.87 8.21
CA LEU A 711 3.41 -10.22 9.37
C LEU A 711 3.33 -11.15 10.58
N ASP A 712 2.94 -12.41 10.36
CA ASP A 712 2.88 -13.44 11.40
C ASP A 712 4.23 -13.70 12.05
N GLY A 713 5.27 -13.83 11.23
CA GLY A 713 6.61 -14.05 11.73
C GLY A 713 7.11 -12.91 12.59
N ALA A 714 6.90 -11.67 12.16
CA ALA A 714 7.27 -10.48 12.93
C ALA A 714 6.50 -10.39 14.26
N ILE A 715 5.18 -10.61 14.24
CA ILE A 715 4.36 -10.58 15.46
C ILE A 715 4.80 -11.67 16.44
N LYS A 716 4.97 -12.92 15.98
CA LYS A 716 5.38 -14.04 16.80
C LYS A 716 6.76 -13.85 17.44
N TYR A 717 7.70 -13.32 16.65
CA TYR A 717 9.04 -13.01 17.16
C TYR A 717 9.00 -12.01 18.31
N LEU A 718 8.28 -10.90 18.14
CA LEU A 718 8.18 -9.87 19.17
C LEU A 718 7.43 -10.35 20.41
N ASP A 719 6.41 -11.18 20.24
CA ASP A 719 5.65 -11.75 21.32
C ASP A 719 6.47 -12.78 22.13
N TYR A 720 7.11 -13.72 21.45
CA TYR A 720 7.95 -14.73 22.10
C TYR A 720 9.15 -14.10 22.82
N LYS A 721 9.75 -13.05 22.27
CA LYS A 721 10.79 -12.28 22.95
C LYS A 721 10.25 -11.61 24.23
N ARG A 722 9.04 -11.07 24.17
CA ARG A 722 8.39 -10.43 25.33
C ARG A 722 8.08 -11.41 26.45
N PHE A 723 7.59 -12.61 26.09
CA PHE A 723 7.21 -13.62 27.07
C PHE A 723 8.30 -14.65 27.41
N GLY A 724 9.45 -14.58 26.74
CA GLY A 724 10.57 -15.48 26.98
C GLY A 724 10.33 -16.94 26.55
N HIS A 725 9.40 -17.19 25.63
CA HIS A 725 9.12 -18.54 25.12
C HIS A 725 10.21 -19.07 24.21
N MET A 726 10.91 -18.18 23.53
CA MET A 726 12.00 -18.49 22.62
C MET A 726 13.10 -17.44 22.75
N ASP A 727 14.34 -17.92 22.96
CA ASP A 727 15.54 -17.09 22.91
C ASP A 727 16.07 -17.11 21.47
N VAL A 728 15.95 -15.98 20.77
CA VAL A 728 16.30 -15.86 19.37
C VAL A 728 17.51 -14.96 19.21
N ASN A 729 18.56 -15.53 18.65
CA ASN A 729 19.76 -14.80 18.23
C ASN A 729 19.80 -14.75 16.71
N ILE A 730 19.83 -13.55 16.14
CA ILE A 730 19.97 -13.34 14.69
C ILE A 730 21.31 -12.69 14.44
N GLU A 731 22.20 -13.41 13.80
CA GLU A 731 23.50 -12.95 13.37
C GLU A 731 23.47 -12.70 11.86
N ASN A 732 23.53 -11.43 11.49
CA ASN A 732 23.58 -11.06 10.09
C ASN A 732 25.02 -11.25 9.58
N GLU A 733 25.23 -12.26 8.73
CA GLU A 733 26.44 -12.31 7.91
C GLU A 733 26.31 -11.28 6.78
N VAL A 734 27.43 -10.70 6.41
CA VAL A 734 27.48 -9.68 5.36
C VAL A 734 26.98 -10.27 4.05
N PRO A 735 26.04 -9.61 3.35
CA PRO A 735 25.51 -10.10 2.09
C PRO A 735 26.61 -10.22 1.04
N LEU A 736 26.45 -11.20 0.14
CA LEU A 736 27.32 -11.32 -1.02
C LEU A 736 27.06 -10.17 -1.98
N VAL A 737 28.09 -9.39 -2.34
CA VAL A 737 27.98 -8.36 -3.37
C VAL A 737 28.22 -9.01 -4.73
N PRO A 738 27.20 -9.12 -5.59
CA PRO A 738 27.35 -9.71 -6.92
C PRO A 738 27.95 -8.74 -7.96
N TYR A 739 28.62 -7.68 -7.50
CA TYR A 739 29.20 -6.64 -8.34
C TYR A 739 30.66 -6.44 -8.05
N SER A 740 31.46 -6.24 -9.12
CA SER A 740 32.84 -5.76 -9.06
C SER A 740 32.90 -4.34 -9.55
N VAL A 741 33.77 -3.52 -8.94
CA VAL A 741 34.00 -2.13 -9.33
C VAL A 741 35.42 -1.95 -9.82
N TYR A 742 35.56 -1.42 -11.01
CA TYR A 742 36.85 -1.12 -11.62
C TYR A 742 37.03 0.40 -11.72
N ALA A 743 38.28 0.87 -11.60
CA ALA A 743 38.66 2.24 -11.87
C ALA A 743 39.60 2.33 -13.06
N GLU A 744 39.53 3.42 -13.81
CA GLU A 744 40.43 3.67 -14.96
C GLU A 744 41.72 4.35 -14.49
N ARG A 745 42.86 3.79 -14.86
CA ARG A 745 44.19 4.37 -14.69
C ARG A 745 44.48 5.47 -15.71
N TYR A 746 45.64 6.10 -15.61
CA TYR A 746 46.10 7.13 -16.55
C TYR A 746 46.38 6.60 -17.97
N ASP A 747 46.73 5.33 -18.06
CA ASP A 747 47.02 4.61 -19.31
C ASP A 747 45.76 4.02 -19.97
N GLY A 748 44.55 4.24 -19.33
CA GLY A 748 43.30 3.71 -19.77
C GLY A 748 43.06 2.24 -19.36
N GLU A 749 43.98 1.62 -18.60
CA GLU A 749 43.81 0.28 -18.07
C GLU A 749 42.80 0.32 -16.89
N LYS A 750 41.88 -0.65 -16.84
CA LYS A 750 40.93 -0.81 -15.74
C LYS A 750 41.54 -1.68 -14.65
N ILE A 751 41.56 -1.18 -13.43
CA ILE A 751 41.98 -1.93 -12.24
C ILE A 751 40.78 -2.26 -11.38
N GLU A 752 40.75 -3.49 -10.84
CA GLU A 752 39.70 -3.92 -9.91
C GLU A 752 39.87 -3.22 -8.57
N MET A 753 38.85 -2.46 -8.18
CA MET A 753 38.80 -1.74 -6.91
C MET A 753 38.08 -2.57 -5.87
N LEU A 754 36.91 -3.05 -6.22
CA LEU A 754 36.07 -3.89 -5.34
C LEU A 754 35.72 -5.16 -6.08
N LYS A 755 36.04 -6.29 -5.47
CA LYS A 755 35.78 -7.60 -6.05
C LYS A 755 34.55 -8.26 -5.44
N THR A 756 33.76 -8.90 -6.25
CA THR A 756 32.71 -9.83 -5.80
C THR A 756 33.33 -10.83 -4.80
N SER A 757 32.92 -10.78 -3.55
CA SER A 757 33.49 -11.60 -2.49
C SER A 757 32.43 -12.16 -1.57
N ARG A 758 32.63 -13.41 -1.13
CA ARG A 758 31.73 -14.11 -0.19
C ARG A 758 31.90 -13.69 1.28
N LYS A 759 32.97 -12.94 1.62
CA LYS A 759 33.32 -12.67 3.02
C LYS A 759 34.03 -11.31 3.16
N ALA A 760 33.33 -10.21 3.06
CA ALA A 760 33.95 -8.95 3.44
C ALA A 760 32.94 -8.04 4.15
N ASN A 761 33.22 -7.76 5.41
CA ASN A 761 32.43 -6.79 6.18
C ASN A 761 32.52 -5.39 5.56
N ILE A 762 33.69 -5.01 5.09
CA ILE A 762 33.91 -3.80 4.30
C ILE A 762 35.00 -4.16 3.28
N LEU A 763 34.69 -4.01 1.99
CA LEU A 763 35.72 -4.04 0.95
C LEU A 763 36.20 -2.62 0.78
N VAL A 764 37.49 -2.41 0.86
CA VAL A 764 38.12 -1.10 0.68
C VAL A 764 39.26 -1.23 -0.30
N SER A 765 39.36 -0.32 -1.20
CA SER A 765 40.51 -0.16 -2.09
C SER A 765 40.77 1.32 -2.33
N HIS A 766 41.93 1.65 -2.88
CA HIS A 766 42.23 3.02 -3.24
C HIS A 766 42.99 3.12 -4.58
N ILE A 767 42.86 4.27 -5.21
CA ILE A 767 43.60 4.61 -6.42
C ILE A 767 44.14 6.04 -6.26
N ASP A 768 45.39 6.19 -6.65
CA ASP A 768 46.06 7.48 -6.61
C ASP A 768 45.97 8.16 -7.98
N LYS A 769 45.62 9.44 -7.98
CA LYS A 769 45.58 10.32 -9.15
C LYS A 769 46.33 11.63 -8.82
N SER A 770 46.65 12.41 -9.87
CA SER A 770 47.13 13.76 -9.63
C SER A 770 46.11 14.62 -8.87
N SER A 771 46.55 15.49 -7.97
CA SER A 771 45.66 16.46 -7.29
C SER A 771 44.84 17.33 -8.23
N SER A 772 45.30 17.47 -9.50
CA SER A 772 44.58 18.15 -10.57
C SER A 772 43.50 17.30 -11.27
N ALA A 773 43.29 16.03 -10.85
CA ALA A 773 42.30 15.19 -11.48
C ALA A 773 40.88 15.67 -11.11
N MET A 774 40.12 16.10 -12.12
CA MET A 774 38.76 16.63 -11.96
C MET A 774 37.72 15.54 -11.79
N GLU A 775 38.04 14.30 -12.17
CA GLU A 775 37.10 13.19 -12.15
C GLU A 775 37.78 11.84 -11.95
N LEU A 776 37.02 10.89 -11.38
CA LEU A 776 37.39 9.48 -11.34
C LEU A 776 36.27 8.68 -12.02
N LYS A 777 36.63 7.94 -13.07
CA LYS A 777 35.69 7.03 -13.77
C LYS A 777 35.75 5.66 -13.14
N LEU A 778 34.56 5.12 -12.85
CA LEU A 778 34.36 3.82 -12.24
C LEU A 778 33.39 3.00 -13.09
N TYR A 779 33.62 1.70 -13.16
CA TYR A 779 32.84 0.76 -13.96
C TYR A 779 32.33 -0.34 -13.06
N VAL A 780 31.03 -0.53 -13.03
CA VAL A 780 30.37 -1.58 -12.24
C VAL A 780 30.08 -2.77 -13.18
N HIS A 781 30.61 -3.92 -12.83
CA HIS A 781 30.39 -5.17 -13.55
C HIS A 781 29.57 -6.13 -12.69
N ASN A 782 28.74 -6.97 -13.29
CA ASN A 782 28.04 -8.05 -12.59
C ASN A 782 28.97 -9.24 -12.30
N ALA A 783 28.42 -10.30 -11.70
CA ALA A 783 29.17 -11.52 -11.41
C ALA A 783 29.65 -12.27 -12.66
N GLU A 784 29.15 -11.97 -13.84
CA GLU A 784 29.50 -12.52 -15.13
C GLU A 784 30.55 -11.64 -15.86
N ASP A 785 31.08 -10.63 -15.19
CA ASP A 785 32.02 -9.61 -15.69
C ASP A 785 31.48 -8.76 -16.84
N GLU A 786 30.15 -8.66 -16.96
CA GLU A 786 29.51 -7.75 -17.92
C GLU A 786 29.41 -6.35 -17.33
N LEU A 787 29.77 -5.34 -18.11
CA LEU A 787 29.56 -3.94 -17.74
C LEU A 787 28.07 -3.61 -17.59
N LYS A 788 27.67 -3.22 -16.38
CA LYS A 788 26.30 -2.78 -16.11
C LYS A 788 26.17 -1.26 -16.05
N LYS A 789 27.22 -0.59 -15.56
CA LYS A 789 27.14 0.83 -15.29
C LYS A 789 28.51 1.50 -15.36
N GLU A 790 28.53 2.72 -15.90
CA GLU A 790 29.63 3.64 -15.77
C GLU A 790 29.23 4.80 -14.86
N VAL A 791 30.01 5.10 -13.84
CA VAL A 791 29.81 6.21 -12.93
C VAL A 791 31.02 7.10 -12.87
N ILE A 792 30.80 8.41 -12.71
CA ILE A 792 31.86 9.40 -12.65
C ILE A 792 31.76 10.13 -11.31
N TYR A 793 32.80 9.99 -10.49
CA TYR A 793 32.97 10.86 -9.34
C TYR A 793 33.56 12.18 -9.84
N LYS A 794 32.88 13.29 -9.55
CA LYS A 794 33.39 14.64 -9.84
C LYS A 794 34.13 15.19 -8.64
N ASN A 795 35.43 15.38 -8.80
CA ASN A 795 36.27 15.96 -7.78
C ASN A 795 36.07 17.49 -7.80
N VAL A 796 35.34 18.01 -6.83
CA VAL A 796 35.17 19.46 -6.63
C VAL A 796 36.21 19.94 -5.66
N ASP A 797 36.72 21.20 -5.83
CA ASP A 797 37.78 21.76 -5.05
C ASP A 797 37.38 22.11 -3.58
N GLU A 798 36.29 21.56 -3.08
CA GLU A 798 35.83 21.72 -1.70
C GLU A 798 36.45 20.65 -0.81
N TYR A 799 37.64 20.93 -0.27
CA TYR A 799 38.30 20.07 0.70
C TYR A 799 38.23 20.69 2.10
N GLU A 800 37.82 19.88 3.09
CA GLU A 800 37.86 20.25 4.49
C GLU A 800 39.20 19.83 5.13
N GLU A 801 39.89 20.77 5.74
CA GLU A 801 41.06 20.47 6.55
C GLU A 801 40.63 19.82 7.87
N LYS A 802 41.18 18.64 8.17
CA LYS A 802 40.89 17.91 9.41
C LYS A 802 42.11 17.21 9.92
N ASP A 803 42.27 17.18 11.25
CA ASP A 803 43.33 16.41 11.88
C ASP A 803 43.14 14.89 11.67
N ALA A 804 44.24 14.18 11.48
CA ALA A 804 44.23 12.75 11.32
C ALA A 804 43.58 12.01 12.51
N GLU A 805 43.75 12.56 13.71
CA GLU A 805 43.14 12.06 14.94
C GLU A 805 41.60 12.15 14.95
N GLU A 806 40.99 13.05 14.18
CA GLU A 806 39.55 13.18 14.03
C GLU A 806 39.01 12.30 12.90
N ILE A 807 39.76 12.16 11.79
CA ILE A 807 39.31 11.41 10.60
C ILE A 807 39.43 9.92 10.82
N LEU A 808 40.54 9.44 11.37
CA LEU A 808 40.78 8.00 11.49
C LEU A 808 39.72 7.25 12.32
N PRO A 809 39.22 7.79 13.44
CA PRO A 809 38.10 7.15 14.15
C PRO A 809 36.78 7.15 13.37
N SER A 810 36.51 8.21 12.59
CA SER A 810 35.28 8.38 11.79
C SER A 810 35.25 7.44 10.60
N TYR A 811 36.42 6.97 10.14
CA TYR A 811 36.58 6.03 9.02
C TYR A 811 37.29 4.75 9.45
N ALA A 812 37.11 4.34 10.71
CA ALA A 812 37.72 3.11 11.24
C ALA A 812 37.32 1.89 10.40
N GLY A 813 38.31 1.11 9.95
CA GLY A 813 38.11 -0.01 9.05
C GLY A 813 38.02 0.33 7.55
N ILE A 814 38.04 1.63 7.18
CA ILE A 814 38.03 2.10 5.81
C ILE A 814 39.44 2.53 5.39
N PHE A 815 40.10 3.40 6.16
CA PHE A 815 41.50 3.68 5.93
C PHE A 815 42.29 3.65 7.23
N THR A 816 43.54 3.25 7.09
CA THR A 816 44.49 3.15 8.18
C THR A 816 45.44 4.35 8.18
N GLN A 817 46.11 4.56 9.32
CA GLN A 817 47.09 5.61 9.43
C GLN A 817 48.22 5.45 8.39
N ASN A 818 48.67 4.20 8.12
CA ASN A 818 49.69 3.94 7.12
C ASN A 818 49.23 4.31 5.70
N GLU A 819 47.98 4.10 5.34
CA GLU A 819 47.44 4.45 4.02
C GLU A 819 47.35 5.95 3.83
N THR A 820 47.03 6.70 4.88
CA THR A 820 46.97 8.17 4.86
C THR A 820 48.37 8.81 4.92
N ASP A 821 49.32 8.22 5.69
CA ASP A 821 50.66 8.73 5.82
C ASP A 821 51.52 8.58 4.53
N ASN A 822 51.15 7.58 3.71
CA ASN A 822 51.83 7.32 2.43
C ASN A 822 51.23 8.12 1.24
N ILE A 823 50.35 9.08 1.45
CA ILE A 823 49.86 9.97 0.40
C ILE A 823 50.94 11.02 0.10
N GLU A 824 51.45 11.02 -1.13
CA GLU A 824 52.44 11.96 -1.57
C GLU A 824 51.86 13.36 -1.85
N ASN A 825 52.70 14.39 -1.78
CA ASN A 825 52.31 15.74 -2.15
C ASN A 825 51.85 15.79 -3.63
N ASN A 826 50.81 16.56 -3.94
CA ASN A 826 50.19 16.66 -5.25
C ASN A 826 49.51 15.38 -5.76
N VAL A 827 49.21 14.45 -4.87
CA VAL A 827 48.40 13.25 -5.14
C VAL A 827 47.09 13.36 -4.38
N VAL A 828 46.01 12.95 -5.03
CA VAL A 828 44.72 12.67 -4.41
C VAL A 828 44.52 11.15 -4.41
N ARG A 829 44.28 10.61 -3.23
CA ARG A 829 43.93 9.20 -3.02
C ARG A 829 42.43 9.07 -2.93
N PHE A 830 41.83 8.41 -3.87
CA PHE A 830 40.39 8.07 -3.85
C PHE A 830 40.22 6.72 -3.15
N PHE A 831 39.64 6.73 -1.96
CA PHE A 831 39.19 5.52 -1.29
C PHE A 831 37.82 5.13 -1.83
N VAL A 832 37.71 3.89 -2.28
CA VAL A 832 36.46 3.28 -2.75
C VAL A 832 36.13 2.13 -1.81
N TYR A 833 34.96 2.17 -1.18
CA TYR A 833 34.57 1.16 -0.22
C TYR A 833 33.05 0.84 -0.27
N THR A 834 32.70 -0.40 0.08
CA THR A 834 31.33 -0.86 0.06
C THR A 834 30.47 -0.23 1.15
N ASP A 835 29.25 0.08 0.84
CA ASP A 835 28.17 0.31 1.82
C ASP A 835 27.12 -0.77 1.69
N MET A 836 27.19 -1.74 2.58
CA MET A 836 26.29 -2.88 2.54
C MET A 836 24.87 -2.55 2.98
N ASN A 837 24.71 -1.51 3.82
CA ASN A 837 23.40 -1.10 4.31
C ASN A 837 22.58 -0.41 3.21
N ASN A 838 23.27 0.24 2.24
CA ASN A 838 22.65 1.00 1.17
C ASN A 838 22.82 0.36 -0.21
N TRP A 839 23.39 -0.83 -0.31
CA TRP A 839 23.61 -1.58 -1.57
C TRP A 839 24.37 -0.78 -2.64
N GLY A 840 25.55 -0.31 -2.23
CA GLY A 840 26.39 0.51 -3.09
C GLY A 840 27.79 0.67 -2.55
N PHE A 841 28.46 1.70 -3.03
CA PHE A 841 29.79 2.03 -2.57
C PHE A 841 29.97 3.55 -2.46
N TYR A 842 30.90 3.93 -1.59
CA TYR A 842 31.31 5.31 -1.46
C TYR A 842 32.66 5.55 -2.12
N VAL A 843 32.84 6.80 -2.55
CA VAL A 843 34.13 7.35 -2.97
C VAL A 843 34.43 8.55 -2.09
N VAL A 844 35.64 8.55 -1.50
CA VAL A 844 36.14 9.66 -0.67
C VAL A 844 37.53 10.00 -1.13
N PRO A 845 37.81 11.21 -1.64
CA PRO A 845 39.15 11.68 -1.96
C PRO A 845 39.84 12.26 -0.72
N VAL A 846 41.09 11.88 -0.54
CA VAL A 846 41.95 12.40 0.54
C VAL A 846 43.24 12.93 -0.06
N GLN A 847 43.64 14.14 0.33
CA GLN A 847 44.92 14.73 -0.01
C GLN A 847 45.72 14.96 1.29
N ARG A 848 47.02 15.05 1.16
CA ARG A 848 47.91 15.38 2.26
C ARG A 848 48.74 16.64 1.95
N HIS A 849 48.80 17.56 2.89
CA HIS A 849 49.70 18.70 2.86
C HIS A 849 50.41 18.78 4.20
N GLY A 850 51.70 18.39 4.23
CA GLY A 850 52.47 18.30 5.48
C GLY A 850 51.90 17.21 6.40
N ASP A 851 51.57 17.57 7.63
CA ASP A 851 51.01 16.67 8.63
C ASP A 851 49.48 16.65 8.64
N GLN A 852 48.85 17.46 7.80
CA GLN A 852 47.37 17.57 7.77
C GLN A 852 46.76 16.87 6.58
N LEU A 853 45.57 16.33 6.83
CA LEU A 853 44.76 15.69 5.81
C LEU A 853 43.64 16.61 5.34
N TYR A 854 43.37 16.58 4.06
CA TYR A 854 42.29 17.30 3.39
C TYR A 854 41.31 16.32 2.82
N LEU A 855 40.10 16.35 3.33
CA LEU A 855 39.01 15.44 2.95
C LEU A 855 38.11 16.10 1.93
N GLY A 856 37.95 15.48 0.75
CA GLY A 856 36.98 15.93 -0.23
C GLY A 856 35.61 15.35 0.03
N LYS A 857 34.67 15.73 -0.79
CA LYS A 857 33.25 15.35 -0.63
C LYS A 857 33.05 13.85 -0.78
N LYS A 858 32.55 13.19 0.27
CA LYS A 858 32.10 11.80 0.21
C LYS A 858 30.88 11.70 -0.72
N GLN A 859 30.92 10.80 -1.70
CA GLN A 859 29.82 10.56 -2.62
C GLN A 859 29.46 9.06 -2.65
N TYR A 860 28.17 8.78 -2.62
CA TYR A 860 27.61 7.45 -2.72
C TYR A 860 27.24 7.12 -4.17
N PHE A 861 27.46 5.86 -4.57
CA PHE A 861 27.07 5.29 -5.84
C PHE A 861 26.37 3.95 -5.62
N PRO A 862 25.10 3.83 -6.01
CA PRO A 862 24.42 2.54 -5.95
C PRO A 862 24.98 1.57 -6.98
N TYR A 863 24.96 0.28 -6.70
CA TYR A 863 25.39 -0.76 -7.65
C TYR A 863 24.48 -0.87 -8.86
N GLU A 864 23.21 -0.60 -8.70
CA GLU A 864 22.21 -0.62 -9.76
C GLU A 864 21.72 0.79 -10.07
N ASP A 865 21.63 1.13 -11.38
CA ASP A 865 20.89 2.33 -11.76
C ASP A 865 19.41 2.04 -11.56
N ASN A 866 18.82 2.82 -10.76
CA ASN A 866 17.41 2.84 -10.45
C ASN A 866 16.92 1.62 -9.72
N LEU A 867 17.00 1.82 -8.58
CA LEU A 867 15.83 1.94 -7.75
C LEU A 867 14.70 2.87 -8.30
N ASN A 868 14.91 3.61 -9.37
CA ASN A 868 13.89 4.29 -10.17
C ASN A 868 13.26 3.26 -11.11
N GLU A 869 12.44 2.51 -10.50
CA GLU A 869 11.56 1.51 -11.03
C GLU A 869 10.83 1.94 -12.27
N ILE A 870 10.62 0.96 -13.12
CA ILE A 870 9.55 0.98 -14.09
C ILE A 870 8.24 1.21 -13.32
N SER A 871 7.80 2.47 -13.30
CA SER A 871 6.47 2.79 -12.79
C SER A 871 5.49 2.51 -13.91
N TYR A 872 4.86 1.36 -13.91
CA TYR A 872 3.82 1.03 -14.90
C TYR A 872 2.67 2.04 -14.94
N PHE A 873 2.53 2.85 -13.88
CA PHE A 873 1.46 3.83 -13.72
C PHE A 873 1.90 5.27 -14.05
N ASP A 874 3.06 5.46 -14.68
CA ASP A 874 3.56 6.77 -15.11
C ASP A 874 2.93 7.25 -16.43
N GLY A 875 2.32 6.35 -17.18
CA GLY A 875 1.72 6.60 -18.48
C GLY A 875 2.71 6.61 -19.64
N GLU A 876 3.94 6.14 -19.43
CA GLU A 876 4.97 6.01 -20.48
C GLU A 876 4.98 4.63 -21.12
N HIS A 877 4.54 3.63 -20.38
CA HIS A 877 4.56 2.21 -20.74
C HIS A 877 3.32 1.73 -21.49
#